data_170c2839e16b223025c115ebcfffade4
#
_entry.id   170c2839e16b223025c115ebcfffade4
#
_cell.length_a   1.000
_cell.length_b   1.000
_cell.length_c   1.000
_cell.angle_alpha   90.00
_cell.angle_beta   90.00
_cell.angle_gamma   90.00
#
_symmetry.space_group_name_H-M   'P 1'
#
loop_
_entity.id
_entity.type
_entity.pdbx_description
1 polymer ?
#
loop_
_entity_poly.entity_id
_entity_poly.type
_entity_poly.pdbx_seq_one_letter_code
_entity_poly.pdbx_strand_id
1 'polypeptide(L)'
;MRVTRWVRAAVLALCTVTAAPAAAQQFEQSLIQDLAWRNIGNANQKGRISSIDALDDDWTHVVVGTASGGVFKSTNGGTTFESIFDDYGTASIGDVAIFPGNPDIIWVGTGEECGRNVAAWGDGVYKSIDGGRTFRNMGLKGSYTIGTVLPHPTNEDLVYVAALGNIWGEGGERGLYRTTDGGESWTRLSNGLPAEDGRTGAIYVVMDPTDPSTLYVTFWERKRTAWILDSGGPNGGVFKSTDGGDSWTKLTNGLPEGPSGKIGIDIARSNPEVLMLHYEHGYQPVRGTPEYDDMTKLGSGIYRSEDGGASWQYMNRYWSRPFYYNHVAISPHDDEVTFHYNQNFQVSRDGGRTLEPMPRGGEMHCWHAIWLDPHNRNRFWVGSDGGVALTHDEGDTYVAMKNINATQYYYVGADMRDPYWVYGGLQDAGTSGGPSMTRADGIHLTDWVNVQGGDGYYAAPDWSDWRYVYTGQDPKATGAAVSRTDMLTRERKVIRPMKGLNILNYDDVITPAMEAANIAKGWGEPVVGRQDESRSAGSGAFRWNWASPVVISPNDPQTIYTAANHLFKSTDRGETWRIISPDLSKNDPVKTRKESGGLTPDHVPGGGAEYYGTISQVAESPLNRDIVWVGTDDGNVQLTRDGGASWTNVGRTMRGLPHDTLYVTHVVPSSFDPASAFISIDGHESGIFQPFIFRTDDYGATWTGIARNLPQDHPIFSIEQDNENPDLLFAGSEFAIFYSIDGGGSWTRFNRNLPTVEVHDILVHRRDPDLIIGTHGRGIWIMDDISALKQMTPAIRASDAHLFRNEVATLWLDRQPMGEAAYAFLGENPTKNAVINYWLGTGVSGPVTIDISDGVHTRRCSVEARGGIGRLEWDLRWSPAPGEQSGQGGGGNDDDDGPPNPCGEAGSAAVEPGTYVVTLAANGEQRRGSITVRQDPLLDTAAIIE
;
A
#
# COMPACT_ATOMS: atom_id res chain seq x y z
N MET A 1 44.01 -39.44 -20.51
CA MET A 1 42.91 -40.14 -19.80
C MET A 1 42.79 -39.76 -18.30
N ARG A 2 43.31 -38.67 -17.81
CA ARG A 2 43.16 -38.22 -16.39
C ARG A 2 42.42 -36.89 -16.19
N VAL A 3 42.11 -36.17 -17.26
CA VAL A 3 41.42 -34.87 -17.19
C VAL A 3 39.89 -34.96 -17.17
N THR A 4 39.34 -36.05 -17.72
CA THR A 4 37.90 -36.29 -17.88
C THR A 4 37.17 -36.77 -16.59
N ARG A 5 37.90 -37.17 -15.56
CA ARG A 5 37.30 -37.61 -14.29
C ARG A 5 37.02 -36.48 -13.31
N TRP A 6 37.74 -35.39 -13.35
CA TRP A 6 37.58 -34.23 -12.46
C TRP A 6 36.42 -33.32 -12.87
N VAL A 7 36.16 -33.22 -14.17
CA VAL A 7 35.03 -32.42 -14.68
C VAL A 7 33.67 -33.05 -14.34
N ARG A 8 33.58 -34.40 -14.31
CA ARG A 8 32.32 -35.07 -13.92
C ARG A 8 32.05 -35.01 -12.42
N ALA A 9 33.07 -34.96 -11.58
CA ALA A 9 32.91 -34.81 -10.13
C ALA A 9 32.52 -33.35 -9.74
N ALA A 10 33.02 -32.34 -10.45
CA ALA A 10 32.65 -30.95 -10.24
C ALA A 10 31.22 -30.63 -10.70
N VAL A 11 30.75 -31.24 -11.80
CA VAL A 11 29.37 -31.06 -12.28
C VAL A 11 28.35 -31.77 -11.37
N LEU A 12 28.66 -32.94 -10.79
CA LEU A 12 27.79 -33.58 -9.81
C LEU A 12 27.77 -32.84 -8.45
N ALA A 13 28.87 -32.18 -8.04
CA ALA A 13 28.89 -31.39 -6.81
C ALA A 13 28.13 -30.05 -6.97
N LEU A 14 28.09 -29.44 -8.17
CA LEU A 14 27.30 -28.23 -8.42
C LEU A 14 25.78 -28.51 -8.49
N CYS A 15 25.35 -29.69 -8.95
CA CYS A 15 23.92 -30.03 -9.01
C CYS A 15 23.32 -30.42 -7.65
N THR A 16 24.13 -30.78 -6.65
CA THR A 16 23.62 -31.17 -5.33
C THR A 16 23.50 -29.99 -4.35
N VAL A 17 24.19 -28.86 -4.62
CA VAL A 17 24.13 -27.67 -3.74
C VAL A 17 22.91 -26.79 -4.01
N THR A 18 22.31 -26.89 -5.19
CA THR A 18 21.12 -26.07 -5.55
C THR A 18 19.76 -26.73 -5.24
N ALA A 19 19.73 -28.05 -5.02
CA ALA A 19 18.47 -28.75 -4.73
C ALA A 19 18.05 -28.73 -3.25
N ALA A 20 18.99 -28.62 -2.33
CA ALA A 20 18.70 -28.62 -0.89
C ALA A 20 17.95 -27.37 -0.40
N PRO A 21 18.30 -26.13 -0.79
CA PRO A 21 17.52 -24.95 -0.37
C PRO A 21 16.11 -24.90 -0.99
N ALA A 22 15.93 -25.28 -2.24
CA ALA A 22 14.61 -25.32 -2.88
C ALA A 22 13.68 -26.37 -2.25
N ALA A 23 14.19 -27.56 -1.88
CA ALA A 23 13.42 -28.59 -1.21
C ALA A 23 13.07 -28.19 0.24
N ALA A 24 13.94 -27.50 0.94
CA ALA A 24 13.67 -26.98 2.27
C ALA A 24 12.59 -25.89 2.22
N GLN A 25 12.66 -24.94 1.30
CA GLN A 25 11.67 -23.89 1.13
C GLN A 25 10.30 -24.45 0.74
N GLN A 26 10.23 -25.43 -0.14
CA GLN A 26 8.99 -26.11 -0.51
C GLN A 26 8.38 -26.88 0.69
N PHE A 27 9.21 -27.46 1.56
CA PHE A 27 8.77 -28.12 2.76
C PHE A 27 8.16 -27.09 3.77
N GLU A 28 8.81 -25.96 4.01
CA GLU A 28 8.31 -24.91 4.91
C GLU A 28 6.97 -24.35 4.42
N GLN A 29 6.77 -24.15 3.12
CA GLN A 29 5.48 -23.73 2.57
C GLN A 29 4.37 -24.75 2.78
N SER A 30 4.68 -26.07 2.75
CA SER A 30 3.71 -27.12 3.01
C SER A 30 3.19 -27.12 4.45
N LEU A 31 3.98 -26.56 5.39
CA LEU A 31 3.59 -26.51 6.81
C LEU A 31 2.40 -25.59 7.09
N ILE A 32 2.20 -24.57 6.26
CA ILE A 32 1.21 -23.50 6.48
C ILE A 32 0.05 -23.55 5.46
N GLN A 33 -0.09 -24.65 4.72
CA GLN A 33 -1.02 -24.71 3.60
C GLN A 33 -2.51 -24.59 3.99
N ASP A 34 -2.88 -24.86 5.25
CA ASP A 34 -4.24 -24.70 5.75
C ASP A 34 -4.49 -23.32 6.40
N LEU A 35 -3.46 -22.46 6.46
CA LEU A 35 -3.61 -21.07 6.87
C LEU A 35 -3.96 -20.21 5.67
N ALA A 36 -5.00 -19.40 5.75
CA ALA A 36 -5.45 -18.49 4.71
C ALA A 36 -5.70 -17.09 5.27
N TRP A 37 -5.37 -16.08 4.48
CA TRP A 37 -5.69 -14.69 4.76
C TRP A 37 -7.14 -14.41 4.41
N ARG A 38 -7.85 -13.63 5.22
CA ARG A 38 -9.14 -13.05 4.86
C ARG A 38 -9.03 -11.54 4.71
N ASN A 39 -9.70 -11.01 3.71
CA ASN A 39 -9.76 -9.57 3.46
C ASN A 39 -10.93 -8.94 4.21
N ILE A 40 -10.66 -8.07 5.17
CA ILE A 40 -11.71 -7.35 5.90
C ILE A 40 -12.08 -6.00 5.28
N GLY A 41 -11.42 -5.57 4.23
CA GLY A 41 -11.58 -4.26 3.59
C GLY A 41 -10.57 -3.28 4.18
N ASN A 42 -10.79 -2.04 4.20
CA ASN A 42 -12.00 -1.24 3.97
C ASN A 42 -12.08 -0.82 2.48
N ALA A 43 -13.14 -1.16 1.82
CA ALA A 43 -13.40 -0.69 0.44
C ALA A 43 -14.22 0.60 0.45
N ASN A 44 -13.94 1.52 1.31
CA ASN A 44 -14.52 2.86 1.22
C ASN A 44 -13.78 3.69 0.13
N GLN A 45 -13.59 3.07 -0.99
CA GLN A 45 -13.17 3.53 -2.30
C GLN A 45 -11.95 4.42 -2.37
N LYS A 46 -11.09 4.37 -1.48
CA LYS A 46 -9.99 5.32 -1.51
C LYS A 46 -8.70 4.58 -1.79
N GLY A 47 -8.42 4.44 -3.05
CA GLY A 47 -7.14 4.02 -3.57
C GLY A 47 -6.91 4.73 -4.88
N ARG A 48 -5.69 5.18 -5.12
CA ARG A 48 -5.34 5.94 -6.32
C ARG A 48 -5.53 5.10 -7.57
N ILE A 49 -6.32 5.65 -8.50
CA ILE A 49 -6.51 5.10 -9.83
C ILE A 49 -5.54 5.79 -10.78
N SER A 50 -4.62 5.03 -11.34
CA SER A 50 -3.59 5.55 -12.25
C SER A 50 -4.06 5.59 -13.72
N SER A 51 -4.87 4.61 -14.14
CA SER A 51 -5.31 4.50 -15.53
C SER A 51 -6.69 3.87 -15.64
N ILE A 52 -7.45 4.25 -16.68
CA ILE A 52 -8.75 3.66 -17.06
C ILE A 52 -8.81 3.55 -18.57
N ASP A 53 -9.19 2.38 -19.07
CA ASP A 53 -9.55 2.20 -20.47
C ASP A 53 -10.85 1.39 -20.60
N ALA A 54 -11.69 1.74 -21.58
CA ALA A 54 -12.92 1.03 -21.87
C ALA A 54 -13.13 0.92 -23.40
N LEU A 55 -13.91 -0.07 -23.83
CA LEU A 55 -14.18 -0.25 -25.24
C LEU A 55 -15.03 0.89 -25.79
N ASP A 56 -14.62 1.46 -26.93
CA ASP A 56 -15.35 2.54 -27.59
C ASP A 56 -16.80 2.14 -27.91
N ASP A 57 -17.02 0.90 -28.39
CA ASP A 57 -18.34 0.38 -28.74
C ASP A 57 -19.13 -0.22 -27.59
N ASP A 58 -18.46 -0.46 -26.43
CA ASP A 58 -19.09 -1.03 -25.20
C ASP A 58 -18.45 -0.47 -23.92
N TRP A 59 -18.91 0.70 -23.52
CA TRP A 59 -18.46 1.39 -22.31
C TRP A 59 -18.62 0.57 -21.00
N THR A 60 -19.41 -0.52 -21.05
CA THR A 60 -19.61 -1.41 -19.88
C THR A 60 -18.42 -2.33 -19.64
N HIS A 61 -17.57 -2.50 -20.67
CA HIS A 61 -16.34 -3.26 -20.62
C HIS A 61 -15.18 -2.31 -20.31
N VAL A 62 -14.80 -2.25 -19.05
CA VAL A 62 -13.79 -1.30 -18.53
C VAL A 62 -12.70 -2.03 -17.75
N VAL A 63 -11.46 -1.58 -17.91
CA VAL A 63 -10.28 -2.01 -17.18
C VAL A 63 -9.72 -0.81 -16.43
N VAL A 64 -9.37 -1.02 -15.16
CA VAL A 64 -8.91 0.02 -14.23
C VAL A 64 -7.56 -0.39 -13.66
N GLY A 65 -6.54 0.42 -13.90
CA GLY A 65 -5.23 0.31 -13.26
C GLY A 65 -5.18 1.13 -11.97
N THR A 66 -4.60 0.56 -10.92
CA THR A 66 -4.43 1.24 -9.64
C THR A 66 -2.95 1.45 -9.33
N ALA A 67 -2.63 2.47 -8.57
CA ALA A 67 -1.24 2.83 -8.23
C ALA A 67 -0.48 1.71 -7.52
N SER A 68 -1.17 0.90 -6.69
CA SER A 68 -0.54 -0.13 -5.86
C SER A 68 -1.43 -1.34 -5.53
N GLY A 69 -2.59 -1.48 -6.17
CA GLY A 69 -3.56 -2.57 -5.91
C GLY A 69 -3.82 -3.48 -7.11
N GLY A 70 -3.03 -3.39 -8.19
CA GLY A 70 -3.19 -4.21 -9.39
C GLY A 70 -4.24 -3.68 -10.37
N VAL A 71 -4.81 -4.57 -11.16
CA VAL A 71 -5.78 -4.26 -12.24
C VAL A 71 -7.14 -4.86 -11.92
N PHE A 72 -8.19 -4.07 -12.11
CA PHE A 72 -9.58 -4.48 -11.95
C PHE A 72 -10.33 -4.39 -13.29
N LYS A 73 -11.24 -5.33 -13.54
CA LYS A 73 -12.04 -5.39 -14.76
C LYS A 73 -13.53 -5.50 -14.44
N SER A 74 -14.35 -4.80 -15.21
CA SER A 74 -15.80 -4.95 -15.24
C SER A 74 -16.27 -5.17 -16.67
N THR A 75 -17.33 -5.97 -16.86
CA THR A 75 -18.01 -6.19 -18.13
C THR A 75 -19.50 -5.82 -18.05
N ASN A 76 -19.89 -5.12 -16.98
CA ASN A 76 -21.29 -4.75 -16.72
C ASN A 76 -21.44 -3.31 -16.19
N GLY A 77 -20.55 -2.40 -16.66
CA GLY A 77 -20.61 -0.97 -16.35
C GLY A 77 -20.31 -0.66 -14.89
N GLY A 78 -19.40 -1.43 -14.26
CA GLY A 78 -18.98 -1.21 -12.88
C GLY A 78 -19.93 -1.80 -11.82
N THR A 79 -20.99 -2.52 -12.22
CA THR A 79 -21.86 -3.20 -11.26
C THR A 79 -21.06 -4.22 -10.43
N THR A 80 -20.13 -4.94 -11.07
CA THR A 80 -19.12 -5.77 -10.40
C THR A 80 -17.75 -5.51 -11.00
N PHE A 81 -16.72 -5.56 -10.17
CA PHE A 81 -15.33 -5.58 -10.59
C PHE A 81 -14.64 -6.85 -10.09
N GLU A 82 -13.83 -7.44 -10.95
CA GLU A 82 -12.96 -8.57 -10.67
C GLU A 82 -11.51 -8.10 -10.67
N SER A 83 -10.70 -8.53 -9.69
CA SER A 83 -9.26 -8.34 -9.72
C SER A 83 -8.65 -9.37 -10.66
N ILE A 84 -7.86 -8.91 -11.64
CA ILE A 84 -7.31 -9.77 -12.70
C ILE A 84 -5.77 -9.78 -12.73
N PHE A 85 -5.10 -9.15 -11.73
CA PHE A 85 -3.63 -8.99 -11.76
C PHE A 85 -2.97 -9.29 -10.40
N ASP A 86 -3.49 -10.26 -9.64
CA ASP A 86 -3.09 -10.53 -8.25
C ASP A 86 -1.77 -11.30 -8.10
N ASP A 87 -1.42 -12.15 -9.06
CA ASP A 87 -0.32 -13.13 -8.95
C ASP A 87 0.95 -12.74 -9.75
N TYR A 88 1.08 -11.48 -10.17
CA TYR A 88 2.20 -11.02 -10.99
C TYR A 88 3.26 -10.27 -10.18
N GLY A 89 4.34 -9.83 -10.83
CA GLY A 89 5.55 -9.34 -10.18
C GLY A 89 5.38 -8.06 -9.36
N THR A 90 4.36 -7.25 -9.68
CA THR A 90 4.07 -6.00 -8.98
C THR A 90 2.57 -5.71 -8.98
N ALA A 91 2.10 -4.91 -8.04
CA ALA A 91 0.74 -4.36 -8.02
C ALA A 91 0.68 -2.89 -8.46
N SER A 92 1.83 -2.27 -8.78
CA SER A 92 1.89 -0.88 -9.24
C SER A 92 1.62 -0.80 -10.73
N ILE A 93 0.56 -0.10 -11.12
CA ILE A 93 0.13 0.04 -12.51
C ILE A 93 0.33 1.49 -12.95
N GLY A 94 1.03 1.66 -14.07
CA GLY A 94 1.16 2.96 -14.74
C GLY A 94 0.06 3.18 -15.76
N ASP A 95 -0.15 2.20 -16.66
CA ASP A 95 -1.18 2.31 -17.69
C ASP A 95 -1.81 0.95 -18.04
N VAL A 96 -3.06 0.98 -18.49
CA VAL A 96 -3.80 -0.17 -19.02
C VAL A 96 -4.39 0.19 -20.38
N ALA A 97 -4.35 -0.75 -21.34
CA ALA A 97 -4.93 -0.55 -22.66
C ALA A 97 -5.60 -1.82 -23.19
N ILE A 98 -6.84 -1.71 -23.64
CA ILE A 98 -7.57 -2.76 -24.34
C ILE A 98 -7.33 -2.59 -25.85
N PHE A 99 -6.94 -3.66 -26.55
CA PHE A 99 -6.82 -3.57 -28.01
C PHE A 99 -8.22 -3.41 -28.66
N PRO A 100 -8.47 -2.33 -29.42
CA PRO A 100 -9.83 -2.01 -29.92
C PRO A 100 -10.45 -3.12 -30.76
N GLY A 101 -9.61 -3.88 -31.49
CA GLY A 101 -10.07 -4.94 -32.39
C GLY A 101 -10.40 -6.27 -31.72
N ASN A 102 -9.99 -6.45 -30.46
CA ASN A 102 -10.20 -7.71 -29.71
C ASN A 102 -10.10 -7.45 -28.19
N PRO A 103 -11.22 -7.45 -27.46
CA PRO A 103 -11.25 -7.19 -26.01
C PRO A 103 -10.57 -8.25 -25.15
N ASP A 104 -10.22 -9.42 -25.73
CA ASP A 104 -9.41 -10.42 -25.03
C ASP A 104 -7.92 -10.02 -24.94
N ILE A 105 -7.48 -9.03 -25.74
CA ILE A 105 -6.11 -8.51 -25.68
C ILE A 105 -6.08 -7.29 -24.76
N ILE A 106 -5.44 -7.46 -23.60
CA ILE A 106 -5.24 -6.40 -22.61
C ILE A 106 -3.75 -6.24 -22.37
N TRP A 107 -3.27 -5.01 -22.46
CA TRP A 107 -1.91 -4.63 -22.11
C TRP A 107 -1.87 -3.91 -20.78
N VAL A 108 -0.83 -4.17 -20.00
CA VAL A 108 -0.58 -3.53 -18.72
C VAL A 108 0.86 -3.05 -18.67
N GLY A 109 1.05 -1.74 -18.55
CA GLY A 109 2.31 -1.09 -18.24
C GLY A 109 2.43 -0.91 -16.73
N THR A 110 3.48 -1.48 -16.12
CA THR A 110 3.62 -1.46 -14.66
C THR A 110 4.47 -0.29 -14.17
N GLY A 111 4.25 0.12 -12.91
CA GLY A 111 4.91 1.23 -12.25
C GLY A 111 4.19 2.56 -12.41
N GLU A 112 3.68 3.09 -11.30
CA GLU A 112 2.92 4.34 -11.21
C GLU A 112 3.70 5.54 -11.74
N GLU A 113 3.09 6.31 -12.65
CA GLU A 113 3.71 7.51 -13.23
C GLU A 113 3.49 8.79 -12.38
N CYS A 114 2.43 8.80 -11.58
CA CYS A 114 2.06 9.90 -10.69
C CYS A 114 2.71 9.81 -9.31
N GLY A 115 3.86 9.15 -9.18
CA GLY A 115 4.56 8.94 -7.93
C GLY A 115 4.96 10.23 -7.23
N ARG A 116 4.56 10.38 -5.96
CA ARG A 116 4.94 11.50 -5.10
C ARG A 116 5.72 11.02 -3.87
N ASN A 117 5.09 10.85 -2.73
CA ASN A 117 5.76 10.49 -1.48
C ASN A 117 5.99 8.98 -1.40
N VAL A 118 5.03 8.21 -1.85
CA VAL A 118 5.13 6.77 -2.04
C VAL A 118 4.91 6.52 -3.52
N ALA A 119 5.82 5.82 -4.15
CA ALA A 119 5.72 5.43 -5.55
C ALA A 119 6.30 4.02 -5.67
N ALA A 120 5.41 3.05 -5.75
CA ALA A 120 5.77 1.69 -6.08
C ALA A 120 6.26 1.60 -7.54
N TRP A 121 7.14 0.66 -7.81
CA TRP A 121 7.71 0.49 -9.14
C TRP A 121 7.18 -0.76 -9.83
N GLY A 122 7.32 -0.77 -11.15
CA GLY A 122 6.96 -1.87 -12.01
C GLY A 122 8.13 -2.75 -12.42
N ASP A 123 7.81 -3.83 -13.10
CA ASP A 123 8.74 -4.81 -13.65
C ASP A 123 8.52 -5.08 -15.14
N GLY A 124 7.98 -4.08 -15.86
CA GLY A 124 7.84 -4.07 -17.30
C GLY A 124 6.40 -4.08 -17.82
N VAL A 125 6.23 -4.65 -19.01
CA VAL A 125 4.95 -4.71 -19.74
C VAL A 125 4.39 -6.12 -19.70
N TYR A 126 3.07 -6.22 -19.48
CA TYR A 126 2.35 -7.49 -19.52
C TYR A 126 1.27 -7.47 -20.61
N LYS A 127 0.98 -8.65 -21.15
CA LYS A 127 -0.08 -8.86 -22.14
C LYS A 127 -0.95 -10.05 -21.75
N SER A 128 -2.26 -9.87 -21.80
CA SER A 128 -3.26 -10.93 -21.82
C SER A 128 -3.77 -11.13 -23.25
N ILE A 129 -4.18 -12.36 -23.59
CA ILE A 129 -4.88 -12.71 -24.84
C ILE A 129 -6.16 -13.52 -24.56
N ASP A 130 -6.59 -13.54 -23.32
CA ASP A 130 -7.73 -14.33 -22.82
C ASP A 130 -8.68 -13.50 -21.93
N GLY A 131 -8.71 -12.19 -22.16
CA GLY A 131 -9.60 -11.27 -21.46
C GLY A 131 -9.18 -10.96 -20.03
N GLY A 132 -7.90 -11.11 -19.72
CA GLY A 132 -7.35 -10.83 -18.38
C GLY A 132 -7.35 -12.02 -17.43
N ARG A 133 -7.69 -13.24 -17.89
CA ARG A 133 -7.59 -14.46 -17.05
C ARG A 133 -6.14 -14.82 -16.76
N THR A 134 -5.25 -14.61 -17.74
CA THR A 134 -3.80 -14.76 -17.56
C THR A 134 -3.03 -13.64 -18.24
N PHE A 135 -1.86 -13.30 -17.69
CA PHE A 135 -0.94 -12.34 -18.28
C PHE A 135 0.46 -12.95 -18.44
N ARG A 136 1.17 -12.52 -19.47
CA ARG A 136 2.58 -12.83 -19.68
C ARG A 136 3.42 -11.54 -19.65
N ASN A 137 4.52 -11.53 -18.91
CA ASN A 137 5.48 -10.43 -18.95
C ASN A 137 6.17 -10.42 -20.32
N MET A 138 6.07 -9.31 -21.04
CA MET A 138 6.55 -9.11 -22.39
C MET A 138 7.90 -8.39 -22.45
N GLY A 139 8.54 -8.14 -21.30
CA GLY A 139 9.86 -7.49 -21.24
C GLY A 139 9.80 -6.05 -20.69
N LEU A 140 10.85 -5.27 -20.99
CA LEU A 140 11.07 -3.94 -20.42
C LEU A 140 11.10 -3.94 -18.87
N LYS A 141 11.69 -4.97 -18.27
CA LYS A 141 11.73 -5.15 -16.81
C LYS A 141 12.46 -4.05 -16.07
N GLY A 142 13.37 -3.37 -16.74
CA GLY A 142 14.10 -2.21 -16.22
C GLY A 142 13.41 -0.86 -16.46
N SER A 143 12.14 -0.86 -16.89
CA SER A 143 11.38 0.40 -17.10
C SER A 143 10.95 1.06 -15.80
N TYR A 144 10.73 0.31 -14.74
CA TYR A 144 10.27 0.76 -13.41
C TYR A 144 8.99 1.60 -13.40
N THR A 145 8.78 2.45 -14.39
CA THR A 145 7.63 3.36 -14.50
C THR A 145 7.23 3.50 -15.97
N ILE A 146 6.00 3.12 -16.29
CA ILE A 146 5.44 3.23 -17.64
C ILE A 146 4.27 4.21 -17.60
N GLY A 147 4.37 5.30 -18.36
CA GLY A 147 3.32 6.32 -18.42
C GLY A 147 2.26 6.07 -19.49
N THR A 148 2.59 5.31 -20.57
CA THR A 148 1.61 4.99 -21.62
C THR A 148 1.96 3.67 -22.30
N VAL A 149 0.94 2.84 -22.52
CA VAL A 149 0.94 1.71 -23.45
C VAL A 149 -0.08 1.99 -24.54
N LEU A 150 0.39 2.19 -25.78
CA LEU A 150 -0.44 2.60 -26.90
C LEU A 150 -0.48 1.51 -27.98
N PRO A 151 -1.50 0.65 -28.01
CA PRO A 151 -1.73 -0.28 -29.12
C PRO A 151 -2.13 0.48 -30.40
N HIS A 152 -1.66 -0.01 -31.55
CA HIS A 152 -2.12 0.50 -32.84
C HIS A 152 -3.59 0.10 -33.08
N PRO A 153 -4.46 0.98 -33.58
CA PRO A 153 -5.92 0.76 -33.61
C PRO A 153 -6.39 -0.48 -34.41
N THR A 154 -5.57 -0.97 -35.35
CA THR A 154 -5.95 -2.08 -36.25
C THR A 154 -4.88 -3.18 -36.39
N ASN A 155 -3.71 -3.02 -35.76
CA ASN A 155 -2.61 -3.99 -35.82
C ASN A 155 -2.21 -4.42 -34.40
N GLU A 156 -2.64 -5.60 -34.00
CA GLU A 156 -2.40 -6.15 -32.64
C GLU A 156 -0.93 -6.41 -32.30
N ASP A 157 -0.05 -6.45 -33.33
CA ASP A 157 1.38 -6.69 -33.18
C ASP A 157 2.18 -5.39 -32.98
N LEU A 158 1.57 -4.24 -33.28
CA LEU A 158 2.24 -2.94 -33.18
C LEU A 158 1.79 -2.19 -31.93
N VAL A 159 2.72 -1.97 -30.98
CA VAL A 159 2.45 -1.24 -29.75
C VAL A 159 3.63 -0.31 -29.43
N TYR A 160 3.32 0.87 -28.90
CA TYR A 160 4.29 1.82 -28.38
C TYR A 160 4.22 1.85 -26.85
N VAL A 161 5.38 1.98 -26.19
CA VAL A 161 5.47 2.09 -24.73
C VAL A 161 6.35 3.27 -24.35
N ALA A 162 5.79 4.19 -23.58
CA ALA A 162 6.52 5.32 -23.02
C ALA A 162 7.01 4.95 -21.62
N ALA A 163 8.34 4.76 -21.47
CA ALA A 163 8.99 4.36 -20.22
C ALA A 163 9.75 5.55 -19.60
N LEU A 164 9.33 5.98 -18.42
CA LEU A 164 10.00 7.04 -17.66
C LEU A 164 11.27 6.53 -16.97
N GLY A 165 11.30 5.25 -16.59
CA GLY A 165 12.44 4.61 -15.93
C GLY A 165 12.42 4.70 -14.41
N ASN A 166 13.53 4.35 -13.78
CA ASN A 166 13.68 4.39 -12.32
C ASN A 166 13.70 5.85 -11.81
N ILE A 167 12.64 6.27 -11.14
CA ILE A 167 12.55 7.62 -10.56
C ILE A 167 13.43 7.78 -9.32
N TRP A 168 13.76 6.70 -8.60
CA TRP A 168 14.56 6.67 -7.38
C TRP A 168 16.08 6.59 -7.65
N GLY A 169 16.48 6.57 -8.91
CA GLY A 169 17.87 6.45 -9.32
C GLY A 169 18.12 6.95 -10.73
N GLU A 170 19.33 6.75 -11.21
CA GLU A 170 19.70 6.98 -12.61
C GLU A 170 19.71 5.65 -13.37
N GLY A 171 19.42 5.70 -14.67
CA GLY A 171 19.42 4.52 -15.54
C GLY A 171 18.05 3.82 -15.67
N GLY A 172 18.08 2.51 -15.89
CA GLY A 172 16.93 1.73 -16.29
C GLY A 172 16.59 1.88 -17.78
N GLU A 173 15.53 1.20 -18.21
CA GLU A 173 15.04 1.29 -19.61
C GLU A 173 14.15 2.53 -19.74
N ARG A 174 14.77 3.67 -20.13
CA ARG A 174 14.12 4.96 -20.33
C ARG A 174 13.95 5.26 -21.82
N GLY A 175 12.82 5.84 -22.20
CA GLY A 175 12.55 6.32 -23.55
C GLY A 175 11.25 5.76 -24.15
N LEU A 176 11.08 5.95 -25.46
CA LEU A 176 9.98 5.41 -26.20
C LEU A 176 10.39 4.08 -26.87
N TYR A 177 9.60 3.05 -26.65
CA TYR A 177 9.81 1.72 -27.22
C TYR A 177 8.70 1.35 -28.20
N ARG A 178 9.02 0.56 -29.23
CA ARG A 178 8.08 0.01 -30.20
C ARG A 178 8.28 -1.49 -30.35
N THR A 179 7.21 -2.27 -30.34
CA THR A 179 7.18 -3.65 -30.83
C THR A 179 6.42 -3.70 -32.17
N THR A 180 6.78 -4.67 -33.01
CA THR A 180 6.06 -4.99 -34.26
C THR A 180 5.75 -6.49 -34.35
N ASP A 181 5.96 -7.21 -33.25
CA ASP A 181 5.76 -8.66 -33.13
C ASP A 181 4.91 -9.04 -31.90
N GLY A 182 4.04 -8.13 -31.48
CA GLY A 182 3.10 -8.36 -30.38
C GLY A 182 3.74 -8.40 -29.01
N GLY A 183 4.94 -7.80 -28.86
CA GLY A 183 5.65 -7.68 -27.60
C GLY A 183 6.76 -8.72 -27.40
N GLU A 184 7.04 -9.59 -28.37
CA GLU A 184 8.13 -10.58 -28.26
C GLU A 184 9.52 -9.90 -28.27
N SER A 185 9.62 -8.73 -28.95
CA SER A 185 10.81 -7.89 -28.93
C SER A 185 10.48 -6.41 -28.92
N TRP A 186 11.37 -5.60 -28.35
CA TRP A 186 11.22 -4.15 -28.24
C TRP A 186 12.39 -3.40 -28.85
N THR A 187 12.09 -2.37 -29.62
CA THR A 187 13.09 -1.46 -30.19
C THR A 187 12.95 -0.09 -29.55
N ARG A 188 14.01 0.41 -28.91
CA ARG A 188 14.06 1.79 -28.41
C ARG A 188 14.18 2.73 -29.58
N LEU A 189 13.26 3.69 -29.70
CA LEU A 189 13.28 4.74 -30.72
C LEU A 189 14.21 5.86 -30.28
N SER A 190 15.12 6.31 -31.14
CA SER A 190 16.18 7.28 -30.75
C SER A 190 16.46 8.36 -31.79
N ASN A 191 16.08 8.16 -33.07
CA ASN A 191 16.37 9.11 -34.14
C ASN A 191 15.58 10.43 -33.96
N GLY A 192 16.23 11.49 -33.48
CA GLY A 192 15.61 12.78 -33.17
C GLY A 192 15.02 12.90 -31.77
N LEU A 193 15.05 11.83 -30.95
CA LEU A 193 14.64 11.81 -29.55
C LEU A 193 15.82 12.03 -28.60
N PRO A 194 15.59 12.37 -27.30
CA PRO A 194 16.65 12.53 -26.33
C PRO A 194 17.54 11.31 -26.19
N ALA A 195 18.86 11.55 -26.09
CA ALA A 195 19.84 10.51 -25.83
C ALA A 195 19.65 9.93 -24.42
N GLU A 196 20.22 8.74 -24.20
CA GLU A 196 20.27 8.14 -22.87
C GLU A 196 21.18 8.96 -21.96
N ASP A 197 20.62 9.60 -20.96
CA ASP A 197 21.34 10.38 -19.94
C ASP A 197 21.11 9.81 -18.53
N GLY A 198 20.36 8.70 -18.40
CA GLY A 198 19.99 8.05 -17.16
C GLY A 198 18.87 8.75 -16.36
N ARG A 199 18.35 9.90 -16.84
CA ARG A 199 17.36 10.72 -16.13
C ARG A 199 16.12 11.06 -16.96
N THR A 200 16.26 11.15 -18.29
CA THR A 200 15.20 11.54 -19.23
C THR A 200 14.49 10.31 -19.77
N GLY A 201 13.17 10.23 -19.61
CA GLY A 201 12.32 9.17 -20.15
C GLY A 201 11.10 9.72 -20.89
N ALA A 202 10.46 8.88 -21.70
CA ALA A 202 9.15 9.19 -22.28
C ALA A 202 8.04 8.97 -21.23
N ILE A 203 6.97 9.78 -21.29
CA ILE A 203 5.87 9.64 -20.36
C ILE A 203 4.52 9.47 -21.04
N TYR A 204 4.18 10.31 -22.02
CA TYR A 204 2.93 10.19 -22.79
C TYR A 204 3.21 10.08 -24.25
N VAL A 205 2.51 9.18 -24.94
CA VAL A 205 2.50 9.05 -26.39
C VAL A 205 1.06 8.98 -26.89
N VAL A 206 0.75 9.80 -27.91
CA VAL A 206 -0.56 9.82 -28.56
C VAL A 206 -0.40 9.64 -30.07
N MET A 207 -1.42 9.06 -30.70
CA MET A 207 -1.45 8.72 -32.13
C MET A 207 -2.58 9.47 -32.81
N ASP A 208 -2.34 9.98 -34.01
CA ASP A 208 -3.39 10.56 -34.87
C ASP A 208 -4.41 9.45 -35.22
N PRO A 209 -5.69 9.61 -34.85
CA PRO A 209 -6.71 8.60 -35.07
C PRO A 209 -7.04 8.36 -36.56
N THR A 210 -6.63 9.28 -37.42
CA THR A 210 -6.87 9.19 -38.87
C THR A 210 -5.63 8.80 -39.69
N ASP A 211 -4.44 9.04 -39.13
CA ASP A 211 -3.15 8.63 -39.69
C ASP A 211 -2.24 8.05 -38.60
N PRO A 212 -2.33 6.75 -38.30
CA PRO A 212 -1.55 6.10 -37.25
C PRO A 212 -0.01 6.15 -37.45
N SER A 213 0.47 6.62 -38.60
CA SER A 213 1.91 6.90 -38.79
C SER A 213 2.34 8.22 -38.15
N THR A 214 1.40 9.08 -37.80
CA THR A 214 1.65 10.34 -37.09
C THR A 214 1.51 10.15 -35.58
N LEU A 215 2.61 10.42 -34.86
CA LEU A 215 2.71 10.22 -33.43
C LEU A 215 3.28 11.46 -32.73
N TYR A 216 2.85 11.68 -31.50
CA TYR A 216 3.43 12.71 -30.63
C TYR A 216 3.85 12.05 -29.32
N VAL A 217 5.00 12.46 -28.78
CA VAL A 217 5.52 11.95 -27.50
C VAL A 217 6.08 13.08 -26.66
N THR A 218 5.86 12.98 -25.34
CA THR A 218 6.45 13.91 -24.37
C THR A 218 7.55 13.22 -23.56
N PHE A 219 8.65 13.95 -23.35
CA PHE A 219 9.81 13.49 -22.56
C PHE A 219 9.97 14.35 -21.33
N TRP A 220 10.31 13.69 -20.22
CA TRP A 220 10.47 14.29 -18.91
C TRP A 220 11.78 13.85 -18.24
N GLU A 221 12.57 14.82 -17.75
CA GLU A 221 13.74 14.56 -16.93
C GLU A 221 13.32 14.50 -15.47
N ARG A 222 13.48 13.35 -14.81
CA ARG A 222 12.96 13.05 -13.48
C ARG A 222 13.94 12.27 -12.64
N LYS A 223 14.15 12.75 -11.40
CA LYS A 223 14.86 12.01 -10.35
C LYS A 223 14.30 12.38 -8.99
N ARG A 224 14.24 11.40 -8.11
CA ARG A 224 13.83 11.56 -6.72
C ARG A 224 14.81 10.90 -5.76
N THR A 225 14.91 11.44 -4.56
CA THR A 225 15.61 10.86 -3.40
C THR A 225 14.78 11.10 -2.14
N ALA A 226 15.19 10.59 -1.00
CA ALA A 226 14.53 10.82 0.28
C ALA A 226 14.39 12.30 0.68
N TRP A 227 15.19 13.20 0.12
CA TRP A 227 15.23 14.63 0.51
C TRP A 227 14.99 15.62 -0.64
N ILE A 228 14.86 15.16 -1.88
CA ILE A 228 14.64 16.05 -3.04
C ILE A 228 13.79 15.36 -4.11
N LEU A 229 12.96 16.17 -4.75
CA LEU A 229 12.18 15.81 -5.90
C LEU A 229 12.60 16.71 -7.07
N ASP A 230 13.47 16.18 -7.97
CA ASP A 230 13.87 16.87 -9.20
C ASP A 230 12.83 16.60 -10.29
N SER A 231 12.18 17.67 -10.79
CA SER A 231 11.23 17.62 -11.89
C SER A 231 11.68 18.58 -12.99
N GLY A 232 12.01 18.03 -14.15
CA GLY A 232 12.36 18.81 -15.34
C GLY A 232 13.85 19.07 -15.55
N GLY A 233 14.14 19.31 -16.82
CA GLY A 233 15.49 19.58 -17.30
C GLY A 233 15.52 19.95 -18.78
N PRO A 234 16.73 20.17 -19.37
CA PRO A 234 16.90 20.67 -20.73
C PRO A 234 16.51 19.64 -21.81
N ASN A 235 16.51 18.34 -21.49
CA ASN A 235 16.27 17.27 -22.44
C ASN A 235 14.78 16.93 -22.62
N GLY A 236 13.89 17.45 -21.75
CA GLY A 236 12.45 17.33 -21.88
C GLY A 236 11.87 18.05 -23.12
N GLY A 237 10.60 17.81 -23.41
CA GLY A 237 9.87 18.48 -24.47
C GLY A 237 8.88 17.60 -25.21
N VAL A 238 8.29 18.15 -26.27
CA VAL A 238 7.30 17.49 -27.15
C VAL A 238 7.94 17.19 -28.49
N PHE A 239 7.73 15.99 -29.02
CA PHE A 239 8.29 15.51 -30.29
C PHE A 239 7.19 14.93 -31.17
N LYS A 240 7.32 15.12 -32.49
CA LYS A 240 6.40 14.61 -33.53
C LYS A 240 7.14 13.66 -34.47
N SER A 241 6.51 12.58 -34.86
CA SER A 241 6.86 11.69 -35.97
C SER A 241 5.74 11.67 -37.00
N THR A 242 6.05 11.43 -38.25
CA THR A 242 5.08 11.20 -39.34
C THR A 242 5.41 9.95 -40.17
N ASP A 243 6.26 9.08 -39.59
CA ASP A 243 6.75 7.86 -40.25
C ASP A 243 6.69 6.63 -39.30
N GLY A 244 5.70 6.61 -38.40
CA GLY A 244 5.51 5.51 -37.48
C GLY A 244 6.60 5.44 -36.39
N GLY A 245 7.30 6.55 -36.14
CA GLY A 245 8.33 6.64 -35.09
C GLY A 245 9.75 6.38 -35.56
N ASP A 246 9.99 6.24 -36.88
CA ASP A 246 11.36 6.03 -37.42
C ASP A 246 12.21 7.29 -37.30
N SER A 247 11.60 8.49 -37.34
CA SER A 247 12.26 9.76 -37.09
C SER A 247 11.36 10.74 -36.35
N TRP A 248 11.97 11.64 -35.57
CA TRP A 248 11.28 12.56 -34.67
C TRP A 248 11.81 13.98 -34.82
N THR A 249 10.94 14.98 -34.69
CA THR A 249 11.27 16.40 -34.68
C THR A 249 10.75 17.04 -33.39
N LYS A 250 11.61 17.75 -32.63
CA LYS A 250 11.21 18.52 -31.44
C LYS A 250 10.34 19.70 -31.86
N LEU A 251 9.17 19.85 -31.22
CA LEU A 251 8.26 20.97 -31.42
C LEU A 251 8.65 22.13 -30.50
N THR A 252 8.80 23.34 -31.06
CA THR A 252 9.28 24.51 -30.29
C THR A 252 8.53 25.81 -30.62
N ASN A 253 7.89 25.88 -31.77
CA ASN A 253 7.27 27.12 -32.26
C ASN A 253 6.03 27.49 -31.40
N GLY A 254 6.10 28.58 -30.63
CA GLY A 254 5.06 29.02 -29.70
C GLY A 254 5.10 28.35 -28.31
N LEU A 255 6.10 27.48 -28.03
CA LEU A 255 6.37 26.91 -26.71
C LEU A 255 7.50 27.69 -25.98
N PRO A 256 7.55 27.64 -24.63
CA PRO A 256 8.58 28.34 -23.87
C PRO A 256 9.97 27.75 -24.14
N GLU A 257 10.97 28.63 -24.17
CA GLU A 257 12.38 28.25 -24.31
C GLU A 257 12.96 27.81 -22.97
N GLY A 258 13.85 26.84 -23.00
CA GLY A 258 14.57 26.37 -21.81
C GLY A 258 14.08 25.02 -21.29
N PRO A 259 14.39 24.70 -20.02
CA PRO A 259 14.02 23.41 -19.42
C PRO A 259 12.50 23.23 -19.29
N SER A 260 12.01 22.02 -19.61
CA SER A 260 10.62 21.62 -19.40
C SER A 260 10.51 20.54 -18.32
N GLY A 261 9.40 20.55 -17.59
CA GLY A 261 9.02 19.50 -16.67
C GLY A 261 8.07 18.48 -17.31
N LYS A 262 7.10 17.99 -16.52
CA LYS A 262 6.05 17.06 -17.00
C LYS A 262 5.11 17.77 -17.97
N ILE A 263 4.86 17.15 -19.11
CA ILE A 263 3.99 17.70 -20.16
C ILE A 263 2.91 16.67 -20.48
N GLY A 264 1.66 16.97 -20.11
CA GLY A 264 0.50 16.25 -20.57
C GLY A 264 0.16 16.61 -22.01
N ILE A 265 -0.35 15.66 -22.79
CA ILE A 265 -0.70 15.84 -24.21
C ILE A 265 -1.95 15.03 -24.55
N ASP A 266 -2.81 15.62 -25.39
CA ASP A 266 -3.89 14.89 -26.05
C ASP A 266 -4.14 15.44 -27.46
N ILE A 267 -4.76 14.62 -28.32
CA ILE A 267 -5.13 14.91 -29.71
C ILE A 267 -6.63 14.75 -29.92
N ALA A 268 -7.26 15.72 -30.58
CA ALA A 268 -8.70 15.69 -30.80
C ALA A 268 -9.10 14.59 -31.79
N ARG A 269 -9.93 13.63 -31.35
CA ARG A 269 -10.48 12.57 -32.25
C ARG A 269 -11.36 13.12 -33.35
N SER A 270 -12.05 14.26 -33.12
CA SER A 270 -12.92 14.93 -34.07
C SER A 270 -12.16 15.77 -35.12
N ASN A 271 -10.94 16.23 -34.80
CA ASN A 271 -10.10 17.07 -35.64
C ASN A 271 -8.62 16.91 -35.27
N PRO A 272 -7.88 15.98 -35.88
CA PRO A 272 -6.49 15.65 -35.49
C PRO A 272 -5.46 16.79 -35.68
N GLU A 273 -5.81 17.87 -36.36
CA GLU A 273 -4.96 19.08 -36.39
C GLU A 273 -4.95 19.81 -35.06
N VAL A 274 -5.92 19.52 -34.14
CA VAL A 274 -6.02 20.10 -32.81
C VAL A 274 -5.36 19.21 -31.79
N LEU A 275 -4.36 19.80 -31.09
CA LEU A 275 -3.69 19.19 -29.93
C LEU A 275 -3.72 20.15 -28.73
N MET A 276 -3.71 19.58 -27.54
CA MET A 276 -3.59 20.32 -26.28
C MET A 276 -2.40 19.83 -25.48
N LEU A 277 -1.70 20.78 -24.85
CA LEU A 277 -0.66 20.49 -23.85
C LEU A 277 -1.03 21.13 -22.52
N HIS A 278 -0.72 20.38 -21.46
CA HIS A 278 -0.57 20.96 -20.14
C HIS A 278 0.93 20.98 -19.81
N TYR A 279 1.56 22.15 -19.92
CA TYR A 279 3.02 22.29 -19.98
C TYR A 279 3.61 22.77 -18.66
N GLU A 280 4.59 22.07 -18.08
CA GLU A 280 5.40 22.53 -16.95
C GLU A 280 6.66 23.27 -17.40
N HIS A 281 6.86 24.47 -16.86
CA HIS A 281 8.03 25.31 -17.11
C HIS A 281 8.46 26.05 -15.83
N GLY A 282 9.72 26.44 -15.72
CA GLY A 282 10.24 27.14 -14.54
C GLY A 282 9.70 28.56 -14.32
N TYR A 283 9.11 29.20 -15.35
CA TYR A 283 8.47 30.50 -15.21
C TYR A 283 7.00 30.36 -14.79
N GLN A 284 6.72 30.78 -13.54
CA GLN A 284 5.42 30.65 -12.89
C GLN A 284 5.10 31.91 -12.08
N PRO A 285 4.58 32.96 -12.73
CA PRO A 285 4.27 34.22 -12.05
C PRO A 285 3.15 34.04 -11.03
N VAL A 286 3.21 34.79 -9.95
CA VAL A 286 2.23 34.74 -8.87
C VAL A 286 0.91 35.34 -9.32
N ARG A 287 -0.20 34.62 -9.10
CA ARG A 287 -1.56 35.06 -9.47
C ARG A 287 -1.89 36.43 -8.84
N GLY A 288 -2.44 37.35 -9.63
CA GLY A 288 -2.79 38.70 -9.21
C GLY A 288 -1.62 39.69 -9.30
N THR A 289 -0.51 39.32 -9.93
CA THR A 289 0.59 40.26 -10.28
C THR A 289 0.51 40.67 -11.74
N PRO A 290 1.08 41.83 -12.15
CA PRO A 290 1.16 42.24 -13.55
C PRO A 290 1.88 41.23 -14.44
N GLU A 291 2.87 40.51 -13.89
CA GLU A 291 3.56 39.43 -14.60
C GLU A 291 2.64 38.26 -14.89
N TYR A 292 1.67 37.97 -14.01
CA TYR A 292 0.67 36.90 -14.24
C TYR A 292 -0.28 37.27 -15.38
N ASP A 293 -0.63 38.54 -15.52
CA ASP A 293 -1.56 39.02 -16.56
C ASP A 293 -0.88 39.20 -17.94
N ASP A 294 0.47 39.19 -17.99
CA ASP A 294 1.24 39.35 -19.22
C ASP A 294 1.38 38.02 -19.99
N MET A 295 0.35 37.67 -20.76
CA MET A 295 0.31 36.45 -21.58
C MET A 295 1.35 36.40 -22.72
N THR A 296 2.15 37.44 -22.93
CA THR A 296 3.25 37.42 -23.90
C THR A 296 4.46 36.68 -23.36
N LYS A 297 4.57 36.52 -22.06
CA LYS A 297 5.62 35.73 -21.39
C LYS A 297 5.16 34.29 -21.25
N LEU A 298 5.68 33.41 -22.09
CA LEU A 298 5.37 31.98 -22.06
C LEU A 298 5.92 31.32 -20.79
N GLY A 299 5.19 30.38 -20.23
CA GLY A 299 5.54 29.66 -18.99
C GLY A 299 4.69 28.42 -18.79
N SER A 300 4.56 27.98 -17.54
CA SER A 300 3.63 26.87 -17.21
C SER A 300 2.19 27.24 -17.57
N GLY A 301 1.44 26.27 -18.12
CA GLY A 301 0.04 26.47 -18.47
C GLY A 301 -0.44 25.60 -19.64
N ILE A 302 -1.55 26.02 -20.22
CA ILE A 302 -2.25 25.30 -21.29
C ILE A 302 -1.84 25.90 -22.66
N TYR A 303 -1.52 25.02 -23.60
CA TYR A 303 -1.18 25.35 -24.98
C TYR A 303 -2.07 24.57 -25.94
N ARG A 304 -2.50 25.21 -27.03
CA ARG A 304 -3.32 24.61 -28.11
C ARG A 304 -2.61 24.77 -29.45
N SER A 305 -2.57 23.72 -30.23
CA SER A 305 -2.24 23.76 -31.65
C SER A 305 -3.50 23.52 -32.49
N GLU A 306 -3.58 24.14 -33.67
CA GLU A 306 -4.64 23.94 -34.66
C GLU A 306 -4.05 23.56 -36.03
N ASP A 307 -2.77 23.20 -36.08
CA ASP A 307 -1.98 22.88 -37.26
C ASP A 307 -1.10 21.63 -37.09
N GLY A 308 -1.61 20.65 -36.35
CA GLY A 308 -0.91 19.39 -36.12
C GLY A 308 0.41 19.56 -35.39
N GLY A 309 0.52 20.54 -34.49
CA GLY A 309 1.70 20.83 -33.69
C GLY A 309 2.75 21.69 -34.36
N ALA A 310 2.51 22.21 -35.57
CA ALA A 310 3.47 23.09 -36.24
C ALA A 310 3.64 24.44 -35.53
N SER A 311 2.60 24.91 -34.86
CA SER A 311 2.66 26.07 -33.97
C SER A 311 1.72 25.93 -32.78
N TRP A 312 2.07 26.62 -31.69
CA TRP A 312 1.35 26.54 -30.41
C TRP A 312 0.92 27.93 -29.93
N GLN A 313 -0.33 28.02 -29.49
CA GLN A 313 -0.90 29.21 -28.84
C GLN A 313 -1.02 28.98 -27.34
N TYR A 314 -0.53 29.97 -26.54
CA TYR A 314 -0.67 29.98 -25.08
C TYR A 314 -2.09 30.41 -24.71
N MET A 315 -2.86 29.48 -24.12
CA MET A 315 -4.30 29.67 -23.86
C MET A 315 -4.56 30.16 -22.45
N ASN A 316 -3.90 29.58 -21.44
CA ASN A 316 -4.16 29.84 -20.03
C ASN A 316 -2.95 29.52 -19.16
N ARG A 317 -2.80 30.29 -18.05
CA ARG A 317 -1.72 30.06 -17.05
C ARG A 317 -2.11 29.04 -15.97
N TYR A 318 -3.12 28.23 -16.17
CA TYR A 318 -3.49 27.22 -15.21
C TYR A 318 -2.41 26.14 -15.09
N TRP A 319 -1.98 25.90 -13.88
CA TRP A 319 -1.09 24.79 -13.49
C TRP A 319 -1.37 24.41 -12.04
N SER A 320 -1.17 23.16 -11.65
CA SER A 320 -1.37 22.65 -10.29
C SER A 320 -0.49 21.43 -10.08
N ARG A 321 0.58 21.56 -9.30
CA ARG A 321 1.54 20.50 -8.96
C ARG A 321 1.91 19.65 -10.21
N PRO A 322 2.51 20.24 -11.25
CA PRO A 322 2.64 19.58 -12.54
C PRO A 322 3.46 18.29 -12.51
N PHE A 323 4.42 18.15 -11.61
CA PHE A 323 5.20 16.93 -11.41
C PHE A 323 4.34 15.73 -10.96
N TYR A 324 3.14 15.96 -10.44
CA TYR A 324 2.22 14.94 -9.94
C TYR A 324 1.01 14.78 -10.86
N TYR A 325 0.53 15.87 -11.42
CA TYR A 325 -0.62 15.92 -12.32
C TYR A 325 -0.21 16.23 -13.77
N ASN A 326 -0.73 17.28 -14.34
CA ASN A 326 -0.53 17.73 -15.72
C ASN A 326 -1.26 16.88 -16.75
N HIS A 327 -2.51 16.52 -16.44
CA HIS A 327 -3.35 15.74 -17.36
C HIS A 327 -4.34 16.62 -18.11
N VAL A 328 -4.56 16.30 -19.39
CA VAL A 328 -5.55 16.96 -20.26
C VAL A 328 -6.19 15.91 -21.17
N ALA A 329 -7.48 16.07 -21.44
CA ALA A 329 -8.21 15.29 -22.45
C ALA A 329 -9.11 16.20 -23.28
N ILE A 330 -9.22 15.92 -24.59
CA ILE A 330 -10.08 16.63 -25.51
C ILE A 330 -11.33 15.79 -25.75
N SER A 331 -12.51 16.41 -25.69
CA SER A 331 -13.75 15.72 -25.99
C SER A 331 -13.75 15.12 -27.41
N PRO A 332 -14.10 13.83 -27.56
CA PRO A 332 -14.19 13.23 -28.90
C PRO A 332 -15.31 13.83 -29.75
N HIS A 333 -16.21 14.61 -29.16
CA HIS A 333 -17.37 15.20 -29.84
C HIS A 333 -17.18 16.67 -30.27
N ASP A 334 -16.25 17.40 -29.62
CA ASP A 334 -16.07 18.85 -29.82
C ASP A 334 -14.67 19.25 -29.37
N ASP A 335 -13.81 19.69 -30.27
CA ASP A 335 -12.40 20.02 -29.97
C ASP A 335 -12.21 21.33 -29.16
N GLU A 336 -13.28 22.12 -28.98
CA GLU A 336 -13.30 23.27 -28.05
C GLU A 336 -13.58 22.85 -26.58
N VAL A 337 -14.13 21.64 -26.38
CA VAL A 337 -14.38 21.09 -25.02
C VAL A 337 -13.18 20.28 -24.55
N THR A 338 -12.51 20.76 -23.50
CA THR A 338 -11.31 20.10 -22.97
C THR A 338 -11.42 19.93 -21.45
N PHE A 339 -10.95 18.80 -20.94
CA PHE A 339 -10.94 18.43 -19.53
C PHE A 339 -9.52 18.52 -18.98
N HIS A 340 -9.36 19.21 -17.85
CA HIS A 340 -8.10 19.42 -17.15
C HIS A 340 -8.22 18.76 -15.76
N TYR A 341 -7.79 17.50 -15.66
CA TYR A 341 -7.92 16.70 -14.47
C TYR A 341 -6.59 16.67 -13.70
N ASN A 342 -6.60 17.37 -12.58
CA ASN A 342 -5.46 17.65 -11.72
C ASN A 342 -5.94 17.60 -10.25
N GLN A 343 -5.34 18.41 -9.37
CA GLN A 343 -5.83 18.53 -7.98
C GLN A 343 -7.31 18.96 -7.96
N ASN A 344 -7.71 19.79 -8.91
CA ASN A 344 -9.11 20.12 -9.18
C ASN A 344 -9.46 19.66 -10.60
N PHE A 345 -10.66 19.15 -10.79
CA PHE A 345 -11.19 18.83 -12.10
C PHE A 345 -11.84 20.06 -12.69
N GLN A 346 -11.44 20.42 -13.89
CA GLN A 346 -11.93 21.60 -14.61
C GLN A 346 -12.27 21.29 -16.05
N VAL A 347 -13.23 22.00 -16.61
CA VAL A 347 -13.61 21.91 -18.02
C VAL A 347 -13.39 23.27 -18.68
N SER A 348 -12.92 23.28 -19.90
CA SER A 348 -13.00 24.41 -20.83
C SER A 348 -14.01 24.10 -21.92
N ARG A 349 -14.71 25.11 -22.40
CA ARG A 349 -15.66 25.04 -23.52
C ARG A 349 -15.30 26.05 -24.65
N ASP A 350 -14.06 26.54 -24.59
CA ASP A 350 -13.51 27.54 -25.50
C ASP A 350 -12.04 27.29 -25.88
N GLY A 351 -11.68 25.99 -25.99
CA GLY A 351 -10.35 25.54 -26.41
C GLY A 351 -9.25 25.83 -25.38
N GLY A 352 -9.55 25.85 -24.09
CA GLY A 352 -8.58 26.05 -23.01
C GLY A 352 -8.39 27.51 -22.59
N ARG A 353 -9.13 28.48 -23.12
CA ARG A 353 -9.01 29.90 -22.75
C ARG A 353 -9.57 30.19 -21.38
N THR A 354 -10.74 29.65 -21.08
CA THR A 354 -11.36 29.75 -19.75
C THR A 354 -11.60 28.38 -19.15
N LEU A 355 -11.51 28.29 -17.82
CA LEU A 355 -11.68 27.03 -17.08
C LEU A 355 -12.78 27.18 -16.05
N GLU A 356 -13.70 26.24 -16.04
CA GLU A 356 -14.78 26.14 -15.07
C GLU A 356 -14.59 24.90 -14.18
N PRO A 357 -14.76 25.00 -12.86
CA PRO A 357 -14.63 23.85 -11.97
C PRO A 357 -15.77 22.84 -12.23
N MET A 358 -15.42 21.57 -12.41
CA MET A 358 -16.38 20.47 -12.42
C MET A 358 -16.89 20.18 -11.01
N PRO A 359 -18.15 19.74 -10.84
CA PRO A 359 -18.65 19.27 -9.57
C PRO A 359 -17.75 18.17 -8.98
N ARG A 360 -17.58 18.22 -7.67
CA ARG A 360 -16.90 17.13 -6.96
C ARG A 360 -17.89 15.99 -6.73
N GLY A 361 -17.61 14.81 -7.27
CA GLY A 361 -18.39 13.61 -7.04
C GLY A 361 -18.17 13.05 -5.63
N GLY A 362 -18.75 13.69 -4.61
CA GLY A 362 -18.60 13.23 -3.24
C GLY A 362 -17.16 13.35 -2.72
N GLU A 363 -16.49 12.21 -2.50
CA GLU A 363 -15.13 12.19 -1.95
C GLU A 363 -14.02 12.18 -3.01
N MET A 364 -14.37 12.31 -4.29
CA MET A 364 -13.42 12.35 -5.40
C MET A 364 -12.57 13.63 -5.35
N HIS A 365 -11.27 13.47 -5.48
CA HIS A 365 -10.28 14.54 -5.46
C HIS A 365 -8.96 14.05 -6.07
N CYS A 366 -8.12 14.95 -6.54
CA CYS A 366 -6.82 14.58 -7.11
C CYS A 366 -6.98 13.57 -8.25
N TRP A 367 -7.32 14.08 -9.44
CA TRP A 367 -7.75 13.30 -10.60
C TRP A 367 -6.55 12.89 -11.47
N HIS A 368 -6.51 11.60 -11.87
CA HIS A 368 -5.39 11.03 -12.61
C HIS A 368 -5.77 10.36 -13.93
N ALA A 369 -7.01 9.84 -14.04
CA ALA A 369 -7.45 9.10 -15.21
C ALA A 369 -8.83 9.55 -15.70
N ILE A 370 -9.04 9.49 -17.00
CA ILE A 370 -10.33 9.73 -17.65
C ILE A 370 -10.44 8.87 -18.91
N TRP A 371 -11.61 8.29 -19.15
CA TRP A 371 -12.01 7.74 -20.42
C TRP A 371 -13.32 8.40 -20.87
N LEU A 372 -13.32 9.03 -22.05
CA LEU A 372 -14.46 9.76 -22.62
C LEU A 372 -15.17 8.89 -23.67
N ASP A 373 -16.48 8.66 -23.49
CA ASP A 373 -17.27 7.86 -24.43
C ASP A 373 -17.37 8.53 -25.80
N PRO A 374 -16.87 7.91 -26.88
CA PRO A 374 -16.90 8.53 -28.21
C PRO A 374 -18.29 8.54 -28.85
N HIS A 375 -19.26 7.83 -28.30
CA HIS A 375 -20.64 7.75 -28.80
C HIS A 375 -21.65 8.51 -27.93
N ASN A 376 -21.28 8.90 -26.73
CA ASN A 376 -22.17 9.61 -25.82
C ASN A 376 -21.42 10.68 -25.00
N ARG A 377 -21.53 11.93 -25.42
CA ARG A 377 -20.87 13.10 -24.80
C ARG A 377 -21.14 13.24 -23.29
N ASN A 378 -22.28 12.71 -22.81
CA ASN A 378 -22.68 12.83 -21.41
C ASN A 378 -22.02 11.80 -20.51
N ARG A 379 -21.35 10.79 -21.07
CA ARG A 379 -20.80 9.67 -20.31
C ARG A 379 -19.28 9.63 -20.35
N PHE A 380 -18.70 9.47 -19.18
CA PHE A 380 -17.27 9.19 -19.05
C PHE A 380 -16.92 8.54 -17.70
N TRP A 381 -15.85 7.75 -17.71
CA TRP A 381 -15.23 7.20 -16.53
C TRP A 381 -14.14 8.14 -16.01
N VAL A 382 -13.97 8.24 -14.69
CA VAL A 382 -12.90 9.02 -14.05
C VAL A 382 -12.26 8.25 -12.91
N GLY A 383 -10.93 8.43 -12.77
CA GLY A 383 -10.10 7.90 -11.69
C GLY A 383 -9.43 9.03 -10.90
N SER A 384 -9.33 8.83 -9.59
CA SER A 384 -8.76 9.80 -8.66
C SER A 384 -8.11 9.11 -7.45
N ASP A 385 -7.52 9.88 -6.53
CA ASP A 385 -7.12 9.37 -5.20
C ASP A 385 -8.34 8.90 -4.36
N GLY A 386 -9.54 9.34 -4.75
CA GLY A 386 -10.82 8.91 -4.16
C GLY A 386 -11.47 7.68 -4.82
N GLY A 387 -10.78 6.98 -5.72
CA GLY A 387 -11.27 5.79 -6.43
C GLY A 387 -11.79 6.08 -7.84
N VAL A 388 -12.72 5.23 -8.32
CA VAL A 388 -13.34 5.26 -9.67
C VAL A 388 -14.77 5.76 -9.60
N ALA A 389 -15.18 6.55 -10.57
CA ALA A 389 -16.56 6.95 -10.73
C ALA A 389 -16.98 7.03 -12.21
N LEU A 390 -18.29 6.93 -12.45
CA LEU A 390 -18.93 7.06 -13.74
C LEU A 390 -19.93 8.23 -13.70
N THR A 391 -19.98 9.00 -14.76
CA THR A 391 -21.04 10.01 -14.99
C THR A 391 -21.86 9.67 -16.22
N HIS A 392 -23.13 10.11 -16.23
CA HIS A 392 -24.06 10.02 -17.36
C HIS A 392 -24.64 11.38 -17.77
N ASP A 393 -24.14 12.48 -17.22
CA ASP A 393 -24.65 13.85 -17.36
C ASP A 393 -23.53 14.89 -17.47
N GLU A 394 -22.46 14.57 -18.23
CA GLU A 394 -21.29 15.44 -18.47
C GLU A 394 -20.55 15.85 -17.17
N GLY A 395 -20.69 15.07 -16.08
CA GLY A 395 -20.01 15.32 -14.81
C GLY A 395 -20.80 16.22 -13.84
N ASP A 396 -22.09 16.47 -14.10
CA ASP A 396 -22.96 17.12 -13.12
C ASP A 396 -23.17 16.25 -11.88
N THR A 397 -23.27 14.91 -12.07
CA THR A 397 -23.30 13.90 -11.00
C THR A 397 -22.40 12.72 -11.31
N TYR A 398 -22.00 12.00 -10.23
CA TYR A 398 -21.12 10.84 -10.34
C TYR A 398 -21.66 9.65 -9.53
N VAL A 399 -21.53 8.45 -10.11
CA VAL A 399 -21.75 7.18 -9.43
C VAL A 399 -20.38 6.62 -9.03
N ALA A 400 -20.04 6.72 -7.74
CA ALA A 400 -18.77 6.18 -7.22
C ALA A 400 -18.86 4.65 -7.07
N MET A 401 -17.86 3.93 -7.57
CA MET A 401 -17.76 2.47 -7.49
C MET A 401 -17.26 2.05 -6.10
N LYS A 402 -18.02 1.23 -5.38
CA LYS A 402 -17.75 0.82 -3.99
C LYS A 402 -17.36 -0.66 -3.84
N ASN A 403 -16.96 -1.27 -4.93
CA ASN A 403 -16.62 -2.68 -5.05
C ASN A 403 -15.18 -2.93 -5.52
N ILE A 404 -14.36 -1.89 -5.57
CA ILE A 404 -12.91 -1.98 -5.80
C ILE A 404 -12.20 -1.79 -4.47
N ASN A 405 -11.46 -2.82 -4.00
CA ASN A 405 -10.61 -2.71 -2.83
C ASN A 405 -9.17 -2.39 -3.25
N ALA A 406 -8.88 -1.09 -3.42
CA ALA A 406 -7.54 -0.57 -3.73
C ALA A 406 -7.01 0.37 -2.63
N THR A 407 -7.48 0.20 -1.41
CA THR A 407 -7.19 1.07 -0.28
C THR A 407 -5.73 0.98 0.16
N GLN A 408 -5.10 2.15 0.38
CA GLN A 408 -3.68 2.30 0.69
C GLN A 408 -3.49 2.59 2.19
N TYR A 409 -3.34 1.52 2.99
CA TYR A 409 -3.03 1.63 4.41
C TYR A 409 -1.53 1.82 4.66
N TYR A 410 -1.23 2.58 5.70
CA TYR A 410 0.08 2.70 6.32
C TYR A 410 0.13 1.84 7.59
N TYR A 411 -0.02 2.45 8.76
CA TYR A 411 0.08 1.72 10.02
C TYR A 411 -1.30 1.29 10.53
N VAL A 412 -1.36 0.10 11.15
CA VAL A 412 -2.57 -0.50 11.70
C VAL A 412 -2.48 -0.67 13.22
N GLY A 413 -3.61 -0.63 13.89
CA GLY A 413 -3.74 -0.89 15.31
C GLY A 413 -5.01 -1.67 15.62
N ALA A 414 -5.06 -2.37 16.75
CA ALA A 414 -6.25 -3.11 17.19
C ALA A 414 -6.57 -2.82 18.65
N ASP A 415 -7.86 -2.75 18.98
CA ASP A 415 -8.32 -2.59 20.36
C ASP A 415 -8.59 -3.94 21.04
N MET A 416 -9.05 -3.91 22.28
CA MET A 416 -9.28 -5.10 23.10
C MET A 416 -10.77 -5.47 23.25
N ARG A 417 -11.68 -4.95 22.41
CA ARG A 417 -13.09 -5.38 22.37
C ARG A 417 -13.19 -6.85 21.97
N ASP A 418 -14.34 -7.47 22.13
CA ASP A 418 -14.63 -8.83 21.72
C ASP A 418 -15.96 -8.90 20.92
N PRO A 419 -15.91 -9.02 19.58
CA PRO A 419 -14.73 -8.99 18.71
C PRO A 419 -13.97 -7.67 18.75
N TYR A 420 -12.65 -7.73 18.53
CA TYR A 420 -11.82 -6.52 18.49
C TYR A 420 -12.08 -5.69 17.22
N TRP A 421 -11.72 -4.43 17.26
CA TRP A 421 -11.72 -3.56 16.09
C TRP A 421 -10.30 -3.30 15.60
N VAL A 422 -10.19 -3.16 14.28
CA VAL A 422 -8.95 -2.78 13.62
C VAL A 422 -9.07 -1.35 13.14
N TYR A 423 -8.00 -0.59 13.29
CA TYR A 423 -7.88 0.80 12.88
C TYR A 423 -6.68 0.94 11.96
N GLY A 424 -6.76 1.85 10.99
CA GLY A 424 -5.62 2.13 10.13
C GLY A 424 -5.69 3.53 9.53
N GLY A 425 -4.50 4.11 9.35
CA GLY A 425 -4.33 5.36 8.60
C GLY A 425 -4.22 5.09 7.11
N LEU A 426 -4.88 5.89 6.30
CA LEU A 426 -4.95 5.74 4.85
C LEU A 426 -4.39 6.96 4.14
N GLN A 427 -3.69 6.74 3.05
CA GLN A 427 -3.32 7.81 2.15
C GLN A 427 -4.59 8.46 1.59
N ASP A 428 -4.64 9.80 1.61
CA ASP A 428 -5.71 10.66 1.09
C ASP A 428 -7.11 10.41 1.68
N ALA A 429 -7.27 9.44 2.61
CA ALA A 429 -8.56 8.96 3.09
C ALA A 429 -8.77 9.02 4.61
N GLY A 430 -7.83 9.60 5.33
CA GLY A 430 -7.91 9.78 6.78
C GLY A 430 -7.57 8.51 7.55
N THR A 431 -8.23 8.33 8.68
CA THR A 431 -8.08 7.13 9.52
C THR A 431 -9.44 6.48 9.67
N SER A 432 -9.51 5.19 9.39
CA SER A 432 -10.73 4.39 9.55
C SER A 432 -10.61 3.37 10.67
N GLY A 433 -11.75 2.91 11.18
CA GLY A 433 -11.84 1.80 12.14
C GLY A 433 -13.05 0.94 11.83
N GLY A 434 -12.91 -0.38 11.94
CA GLY A 434 -13.96 -1.35 11.70
C GLY A 434 -13.77 -2.64 12.51
N PRO A 435 -14.81 -3.47 12.66
CA PRO A 435 -14.72 -4.71 13.41
C PRO A 435 -13.86 -5.76 12.69
N SER A 436 -13.14 -6.59 13.44
CA SER A 436 -12.44 -7.75 12.90
C SER A 436 -13.40 -8.81 12.35
N MET A 437 -14.62 -8.86 12.88
CA MET A 437 -15.72 -9.69 12.39
C MET A 437 -17.07 -9.09 12.79
N THR A 438 -18.11 -9.49 12.08
CA THR A 438 -19.51 -9.19 12.42
C THR A 438 -20.29 -10.48 12.69
N ARG A 439 -21.50 -10.31 13.20
CA ARG A 439 -22.45 -11.43 13.36
C ARG A 439 -23.30 -11.67 12.11
N ALA A 440 -23.12 -10.82 11.09
CA ALA A 440 -23.74 -10.95 9.78
C ALA A 440 -22.96 -11.91 8.87
N ASP A 441 -23.29 -11.92 7.60
CA ASP A 441 -22.64 -12.69 6.53
C ASP A 441 -21.25 -12.18 6.15
N GLY A 442 -20.92 -10.93 6.51
CA GLY A 442 -19.63 -10.30 6.26
C GLY A 442 -19.48 -8.96 6.95
N ILE A 443 -18.42 -8.24 6.65
CA ILE A 443 -18.12 -6.89 7.16
C ILE A 443 -18.52 -5.89 6.09
N HIS A 444 -19.62 -5.18 6.34
CA HIS A 444 -20.16 -4.21 5.39
C HIS A 444 -19.46 -2.88 5.48
N LEU A 445 -19.53 -2.08 4.42
CA LEU A 445 -19.02 -0.73 4.41
C LEU A 445 -19.60 0.13 5.55
N THR A 446 -20.83 -0.12 5.95
CA THR A 446 -21.51 0.58 7.05
C THR A 446 -21.00 0.21 8.45
N ASP A 447 -20.23 -0.87 8.58
CA ASP A 447 -19.58 -1.26 9.84
C ASP A 447 -18.29 -0.48 10.08
N TRP A 448 -17.78 0.19 9.05
CA TRP A 448 -16.59 1.03 9.13
C TRP A 448 -16.95 2.46 9.52
N VAL A 449 -16.08 3.08 10.31
CA VAL A 449 -16.24 4.47 10.75
C VAL A 449 -15.01 5.28 10.41
N ASN A 450 -15.22 6.53 10.01
CA ASN A 450 -14.13 7.48 9.88
C ASN A 450 -13.78 8.04 11.26
N VAL A 451 -12.53 7.85 11.69
CA VAL A 451 -11.99 8.36 12.95
C VAL A 451 -11.48 9.77 12.77
N GLN A 452 -10.82 10.04 11.63
CA GLN A 452 -10.26 11.34 11.29
C GLN A 452 -10.07 11.46 9.77
N GLY A 453 -10.30 12.67 9.21
CA GLY A 453 -10.08 12.96 7.78
C GLY A 453 -8.64 13.45 7.48
N GLY A 454 -8.30 13.68 6.20
CA GLY A 454 -6.99 14.09 5.70
C GLY A 454 -6.11 12.89 5.35
N ASP A 455 -4.78 13.06 5.25
CA ASP A 455 -3.86 11.92 5.16
C ASP A 455 -3.66 11.29 6.53
N GLY A 456 -4.06 10.04 6.69
CA GLY A 456 -3.89 9.28 7.92
C GLY A 456 -2.65 8.38 7.85
N TYR A 457 -1.92 8.25 8.96
CA TYR A 457 -0.74 7.38 9.05
C TYR A 457 -0.87 6.41 10.21
N TYR A 458 -0.59 6.87 11.42
CA TYR A 458 -0.70 6.05 12.62
C TYR A 458 -2.13 6.02 13.15
N ALA A 459 -2.57 4.84 13.57
CA ALA A 459 -3.81 4.62 14.29
C ALA A 459 -3.51 3.78 15.53
N ALA A 460 -3.47 4.40 16.70
CA ALA A 460 -3.13 3.75 17.96
C ALA A 460 -4.35 3.77 18.91
N PRO A 461 -5.20 2.70 18.91
CA PRO A 461 -6.27 2.57 19.89
C PRO A 461 -5.68 2.30 21.29
N ASP A 462 -6.27 2.90 22.31
CA ASP A 462 -5.87 2.66 23.70
C ASP A 462 -6.23 1.20 24.09
N TRP A 463 -5.21 0.41 24.36
CA TRP A 463 -5.37 -1.02 24.68
C TRP A 463 -6.07 -1.31 26.02
N SER A 464 -6.26 -0.28 26.85
CA SER A 464 -6.99 -0.36 28.13
C SER A 464 -8.39 0.24 28.08
N ASP A 465 -8.65 1.14 27.15
CA ASP A 465 -9.94 1.83 27.00
C ASP A 465 -10.22 2.13 25.51
N TRP A 466 -10.95 1.25 24.86
CA TRP A 466 -11.29 1.33 23.43
C TRP A 466 -11.91 2.66 22.97
N ARG A 467 -12.39 3.47 23.92
CA ARG A 467 -12.98 4.78 23.61
C ARG A 467 -11.96 5.74 23.00
N TYR A 468 -10.68 5.60 23.31
CA TYR A 468 -9.67 6.53 22.82
C TYR A 468 -8.86 5.94 21.70
N VAL A 469 -8.82 6.64 20.57
CA VAL A 469 -7.96 6.34 19.44
C VAL A 469 -7.09 7.57 19.15
N TYR A 470 -5.78 7.35 19.15
CA TYR A 470 -4.79 8.36 18.80
C TYR A 470 -4.43 8.21 17.33
N THR A 471 -4.37 9.34 16.61
CA THR A 471 -4.10 9.35 15.17
C THR A 471 -2.97 10.31 14.84
N GLY A 472 -2.04 9.85 13.98
CA GLY A 472 -1.04 10.68 13.32
C GLY A 472 -1.55 11.16 11.97
N GLN A 473 -1.32 12.42 11.62
CA GLN A 473 -1.72 12.99 10.33
C GLN A 473 -0.65 13.93 9.78
N ASP A 474 -0.75 14.23 8.47
CA ASP A 474 0.06 15.28 7.87
C ASP A 474 -0.10 16.60 8.65
N PRO A 475 0.97 17.10 9.27
CA PRO A 475 0.93 18.31 10.08
C PRO A 475 0.52 19.56 9.29
N LYS A 476 0.56 19.51 7.96
CA LYS A 476 0.31 20.65 7.07
C LYS A 476 -1.11 20.71 6.52
N ALA A 477 -1.69 19.55 6.15
CA ALA A 477 -3.02 19.53 5.55
C ALA A 477 -4.11 19.97 6.51
N THR A 478 -3.99 19.62 7.80
CA THR A 478 -5.02 19.87 8.82
C THR A 478 -4.56 20.67 10.03
N GLY A 479 -3.28 20.98 10.14
CA GLY A 479 -2.69 21.61 11.33
C GLY A 479 -2.61 20.69 12.55
N ALA A 480 -2.94 19.41 12.41
CA ALA A 480 -3.07 18.46 13.51
C ALA A 480 -2.22 17.21 13.26
N ALA A 481 -0.92 17.27 13.61
CA ALA A 481 -0.05 16.11 13.52
C ALA A 481 -0.51 14.96 14.44
N VAL A 482 -1.13 15.24 15.58
CA VAL A 482 -1.59 14.24 16.55
C VAL A 482 -2.94 14.65 17.11
N SER A 483 -3.89 13.72 17.07
CA SER A 483 -5.23 13.90 17.66
C SER A 483 -5.62 12.71 18.50
N ARG A 484 -6.51 12.93 19.47
CA ARG A 484 -7.21 11.90 20.23
C ARG A 484 -8.70 12.00 19.93
N THR A 485 -9.31 10.89 19.48
CA THR A 485 -10.76 10.81 19.23
C THR A 485 -11.41 9.92 20.30
N ASP A 486 -12.47 10.41 20.92
CA ASP A 486 -13.37 9.59 21.74
C ASP A 486 -14.37 8.88 20.80
N MET A 487 -14.27 7.56 20.69
CA MET A 487 -15.08 6.76 19.77
C MET A 487 -16.56 6.68 20.18
N LEU A 488 -16.89 6.96 21.44
CA LEU A 488 -18.26 6.98 21.92
C LEU A 488 -18.98 8.28 21.57
N THR A 489 -18.33 9.43 21.84
CA THR A 489 -18.92 10.76 21.60
C THR A 489 -18.60 11.33 20.22
N ARG A 490 -17.60 10.77 19.54
CA ARG A 490 -17.00 11.29 18.29
C ARG A 490 -16.31 12.65 18.47
N GLU A 491 -16.07 13.07 19.69
CA GLU A 491 -15.29 14.27 19.97
C GLU A 491 -13.82 14.03 19.63
N ARG A 492 -13.26 14.94 18.85
CA ARG A 492 -11.84 14.92 18.47
C ARG A 492 -11.12 16.09 19.11
N LYS A 493 -10.03 15.79 19.79
CA LYS A 493 -9.14 16.78 20.38
C LYS A 493 -7.77 16.73 19.70
N VAL A 494 -7.30 17.89 19.20
CA VAL A 494 -5.92 18.04 18.76
C VAL A 494 -5.04 18.12 20.00
N ILE A 495 -4.08 17.21 20.11
CA ILE A 495 -3.17 17.09 21.26
C ILE A 495 -1.71 17.30 20.88
N ARG A 496 -1.40 17.70 19.66
CA ARG A 496 -0.04 17.97 19.18
C ARG A 496 0.77 18.82 20.15
N PRO A 497 2.07 18.51 20.38
CA PRO A 497 2.97 19.40 21.13
C PRO A 497 3.08 20.78 20.49
N MET A 498 2.81 21.85 21.24
CA MET A 498 2.82 23.22 20.76
C MET A 498 3.59 24.13 21.73
N LYS A 499 4.52 24.95 21.17
CA LYS A 499 5.27 25.96 21.93
C LYS A 499 4.31 26.95 22.61
N GLY A 500 4.53 27.21 23.89
CA GLY A 500 3.77 28.19 24.66
C GLY A 500 2.35 27.75 25.02
N LEU A 501 1.92 26.51 24.66
CA LEU A 501 0.62 25.96 25.01
C LEU A 501 0.73 24.74 25.94
N ASN A 502 1.30 23.65 25.46
CA ASN A 502 1.30 22.37 26.18
C ASN A 502 2.67 21.70 26.30
N ILE A 503 3.75 22.28 25.76
CA ILE A 503 5.13 21.80 26.00
C ILE A 503 5.66 22.45 27.28
N LEU A 504 5.96 21.63 28.29
CA LEU A 504 6.33 22.09 29.64
C LEU A 504 7.78 22.58 29.78
N ASN A 505 8.68 22.14 28.89
CA ASN A 505 10.12 22.39 28.97
C ASN A 505 10.73 22.87 27.64
N TYR A 506 9.99 23.61 26.84
CA TYR A 506 10.46 24.06 25.52
C TYR A 506 11.76 24.87 25.62
N ASP A 507 11.77 25.91 26.45
CA ASP A 507 12.90 26.85 26.56
C ASP A 507 14.13 26.24 27.26
N ASP A 508 13.95 25.10 27.98
CA ASP A 508 15.05 24.34 28.61
C ASP A 508 15.83 23.52 27.56
N VAL A 509 15.18 23.14 26.43
CA VAL A 509 15.75 22.25 25.42
C VAL A 509 16.06 23.00 24.13
N ILE A 510 15.18 23.88 23.67
CA ILE A 510 15.30 24.61 22.40
C ILE A 510 15.82 26.03 22.66
N THR A 511 17.08 26.27 22.34
CA THR A 511 17.66 27.61 22.46
C THR A 511 17.19 28.53 21.33
N PRO A 512 17.19 29.87 21.54
CA PRO A 512 16.84 30.82 20.48
C PRO A 512 17.70 30.68 19.21
N ALA A 513 18.95 30.27 19.35
CA ALA A 513 19.84 30.01 18.21
C ALA A 513 19.43 28.77 17.39
N MET A 514 19.01 27.70 18.05
CA MET A 514 18.49 26.48 17.39
C MET A 514 17.17 26.79 16.68
N GLU A 515 16.28 27.54 17.32
CA GLU A 515 15.02 27.96 16.72
C GLU A 515 15.25 28.80 15.47
N ALA A 516 16.12 29.82 15.56
CA ALA A 516 16.47 30.68 14.43
C ALA A 516 17.12 29.90 13.28
N ALA A 517 18.00 28.93 13.59
CA ALA A 517 18.62 28.06 12.59
C ALA A 517 17.60 27.17 11.83
N ASN A 518 16.61 26.66 12.53
CA ASN A 518 15.56 25.86 11.92
C ASN A 518 14.58 26.71 11.10
N ILE A 519 14.22 27.90 11.59
CA ILE A 519 13.40 28.87 10.83
C ILE A 519 14.12 29.27 9.53
N ALA A 520 15.45 29.51 9.58
CA ALA A 520 16.24 29.82 8.39
C ALA A 520 16.28 28.68 7.34
N LYS A 521 15.96 27.48 7.72
CA LYS A 521 15.78 26.30 6.83
C LYS A 521 14.35 26.14 6.33
N GLY A 522 13.42 27.05 6.68
CA GLY A 522 12.01 26.99 6.32
C GLY A 522 11.11 26.19 7.29
N TRP A 523 11.61 25.78 8.44
CA TRP A 523 10.82 25.08 9.46
C TRP A 523 10.23 26.08 10.48
N GLY A 524 8.99 25.85 10.88
CA GLY A 524 8.34 26.66 11.96
C GLY A 524 7.77 27.99 11.51
N GLU A 525 7.83 28.35 10.23
CA GLU A 525 7.16 29.57 9.74
C GLU A 525 5.63 29.39 9.63
N PRO A 526 4.85 30.45 9.90
CA PRO A 526 3.42 30.45 9.66
C PRO A 526 3.13 30.27 8.17
N VAL A 527 2.15 29.44 7.81
CA VAL A 527 1.66 29.29 6.43
C VAL A 527 1.00 30.60 6.00
N VAL A 528 1.72 31.40 5.21
CA VAL A 528 1.21 32.67 4.67
C VAL A 528 0.05 32.38 3.71
N GLY A 529 -1.13 32.95 3.97
CA GLY A 529 -2.28 32.93 3.06
C GLY A 529 -3.48 32.09 3.46
N ARG A 530 -3.47 31.38 4.60
CA ARG A 530 -4.68 30.79 5.20
C ARG A 530 -5.16 31.64 6.36
N GLN A 531 -6.48 31.99 6.36
CA GLN A 531 -7.12 32.85 7.36
C GLN A 531 -7.18 32.28 8.78
N ASP A 532 -6.56 31.14 9.05
CA ASP A 532 -6.57 30.50 10.36
C ASP A 532 -5.15 30.48 10.96
N GLU A 533 -4.80 31.63 11.53
CA GLU A 533 -3.54 31.81 12.26
C GLU A 533 -3.39 30.88 13.48
N SER A 534 -4.51 30.32 13.99
CA SER A 534 -4.49 29.38 15.11
C SER A 534 -3.85 28.03 14.80
N ARG A 535 -3.76 27.66 13.52
CA ARG A 535 -3.22 26.38 13.06
C ARG A 535 -1.70 26.38 12.86
N SER A 536 -1.10 27.54 12.66
CA SER A 536 0.35 27.69 12.48
C SER A 536 1.06 28.18 13.76
N ALA A 537 0.33 28.82 14.68
CA ALA A 537 0.88 29.29 15.94
C ALA A 537 1.26 28.08 16.83
N GLY A 538 2.51 28.04 17.30
CA GLY A 538 2.95 27.14 18.35
C GLY A 538 3.59 25.81 17.90
N SER A 539 3.81 25.57 16.59
CA SER A 539 4.54 24.36 16.15
C SER A 539 6.01 24.35 16.58
N GLY A 540 6.56 25.50 16.98
CA GLY A 540 7.98 25.64 17.25
C GLY A 540 8.82 25.40 15.98
N ALA A 541 10.13 25.35 16.13
CA ALA A 541 11.06 25.09 15.02
C ALA A 541 11.34 23.59 14.85
N PHE A 542 10.31 22.73 14.90
CA PHE A 542 10.45 21.30 14.77
C PHE A 542 10.25 20.85 13.32
N ARG A 543 11.05 19.87 12.92
CA ARG A 543 10.87 19.12 11.66
C ARG A 543 9.99 17.92 11.92
N TRP A 544 8.71 18.02 11.54
CA TRP A 544 7.75 16.93 11.62
C TRP A 544 7.82 16.09 10.35
N ASN A 545 7.83 14.76 10.48
CA ASN A 545 7.67 13.85 9.35
C ASN A 545 6.25 13.92 8.78
N TRP A 546 6.06 13.61 7.54
CA TRP A 546 4.75 13.44 6.95
C TRP A 546 3.97 12.34 7.68
N ALA A 547 4.60 11.21 7.93
CA ALA A 547 4.11 10.12 8.79
C ALA A 547 4.65 10.23 10.22
N SER A 548 4.30 11.29 10.95
CA SER A 548 4.75 11.45 12.35
C SER A 548 4.25 10.33 13.25
N PRO A 549 5.12 9.64 14.01
CA PRO A 549 4.74 8.51 14.85
C PRO A 549 3.86 8.94 16.02
N VAL A 550 2.89 8.08 16.36
CA VAL A 550 2.07 8.16 17.57
C VAL A 550 2.00 6.77 18.20
N VAL A 551 2.56 6.64 19.39
CA VAL A 551 2.72 5.34 20.07
C VAL A 551 2.23 5.43 21.52
N ILE A 552 1.43 4.46 21.95
CA ILE A 552 1.01 4.28 23.32
C ILE A 552 2.04 3.37 24.03
N SER A 553 2.48 3.77 25.21
CA SER A 553 3.37 2.93 26.02
C SER A 553 2.75 1.54 26.25
N PRO A 554 3.49 0.45 26.05
CA PRO A 554 3.03 -0.90 26.42
C PRO A 554 2.94 -1.10 27.93
N ASN A 555 3.57 -0.23 28.74
CA ASN A 555 3.64 -0.31 30.20
C ASN A 555 2.61 0.58 30.90
N ASP A 556 2.09 1.65 30.24
CA ASP A 556 1.17 2.60 30.84
C ASP A 556 0.31 3.29 29.77
N PRO A 557 -1.00 3.02 29.70
CA PRO A 557 -1.86 3.54 28.63
C PRO A 557 -2.08 5.06 28.69
N GLN A 558 -1.74 5.73 29.81
CA GLN A 558 -1.77 7.19 29.88
C GLN A 558 -0.52 7.84 29.27
N THR A 559 0.53 7.04 29.09
CA THR A 559 1.78 7.50 28.47
C THR A 559 1.73 7.30 26.97
N ILE A 560 1.90 8.42 26.23
CA ILE A 560 2.00 8.41 24.78
C ILE A 560 3.26 9.14 24.30
N TYR A 561 3.74 8.74 23.14
CA TYR A 561 4.87 9.33 22.46
C TYR A 561 4.45 9.88 21.10
N THR A 562 5.04 10.98 20.71
CA THR A 562 5.05 11.49 19.33
C THR A 562 6.40 12.13 19.03
N ALA A 563 6.74 12.26 17.76
CA ALA A 563 8.07 12.75 17.42
C ALA A 563 8.09 13.64 16.17
N ALA A 564 8.99 14.60 16.20
CA ALA A 564 9.50 15.36 15.08
C ALA A 564 10.98 14.97 14.88
N ASN A 565 11.91 15.90 14.83
CA ASN A 565 13.35 15.63 15.03
C ASN A 565 13.73 15.47 16.52
N HIS A 566 12.80 15.80 17.43
CA HIS A 566 12.86 15.55 18.88
C HIS A 566 11.73 14.62 19.29
N LEU A 567 11.97 13.81 20.33
CA LEU A 567 10.97 12.92 20.91
C LEU A 567 10.19 13.63 22.02
N PHE A 568 8.87 13.54 21.96
CA PHE A 568 7.94 14.07 22.95
C PHE A 568 7.29 12.93 23.72
N LYS A 569 7.16 13.08 25.04
CA LYS A 569 6.46 12.17 25.94
C LYS A 569 5.36 12.92 26.71
N SER A 570 4.17 12.36 26.71
CA SER A 570 3.06 12.75 27.59
C SER A 570 2.78 11.62 28.57
N THR A 571 2.34 11.92 29.78
CA THR A 571 1.88 10.98 30.81
C THR A 571 0.44 11.22 31.24
N ASP A 572 -0.30 12.01 30.45
CA ASP A 572 -1.67 12.45 30.71
C ASP A 572 -2.54 12.41 29.45
N ARG A 573 -2.32 11.38 28.61
CA ARG A 573 -3.08 11.16 27.35
C ARG A 573 -2.98 12.33 26.39
N GLY A 574 -1.83 13.02 26.33
CA GLY A 574 -1.56 14.11 25.40
C GLY A 574 -2.03 15.49 25.83
N GLU A 575 -2.45 15.67 27.07
CA GLU A 575 -2.82 17.00 27.57
C GLU A 575 -1.59 17.91 27.69
N THR A 576 -0.48 17.35 28.21
CA THR A 576 0.81 18.04 28.31
C THR A 576 1.97 17.17 27.78
N TRP A 577 3.04 17.81 27.33
CA TRP A 577 4.19 17.18 26.71
C TRP A 577 5.51 17.63 27.32
N ARG A 578 6.48 16.70 27.36
CA ARG A 578 7.89 17.02 27.61
C ARG A 578 8.73 16.58 26.42
N ILE A 579 9.68 17.42 26.05
CA ILE A 579 10.77 17.02 25.14
C ILE A 579 11.74 16.20 25.97
N ILE A 580 12.00 14.96 25.57
CA ILE A 580 12.87 14.00 26.30
C ILE A 580 14.11 13.63 25.48
N SER A 581 14.41 14.34 24.40
CA SER A 581 15.60 14.08 23.59
C SER A 581 16.23 15.35 23.03
N PRO A 582 17.52 15.36 22.69
CA PRO A 582 18.09 16.29 21.73
C PRO A 582 17.49 16.05 20.34
N ASP A 583 17.97 16.75 19.29
CA ASP A 583 17.73 16.34 17.89
C ASP A 583 18.41 14.98 17.66
N LEU A 584 17.60 13.96 17.36
CA LEU A 584 18.06 12.56 17.20
C LEU A 584 18.45 12.24 15.76
N SER A 585 18.14 13.13 14.81
CA SER A 585 18.52 12.99 13.41
C SER A 585 20.00 13.34 13.16
N LYS A 586 20.48 13.16 11.93
CA LYS A 586 21.80 13.65 11.51
C LYS A 586 21.82 15.15 11.32
N ASN A 587 20.64 15.75 11.12
CA ASN A 587 20.47 17.21 10.92
C ASN A 587 21.39 17.78 9.83
N ASP A 588 21.53 17.08 8.71
CA ASP A 588 22.35 17.51 7.57
C ASP A 588 21.90 18.90 7.08
N PRO A 589 22.76 19.91 7.05
CA PRO A 589 22.36 21.28 6.76
C PRO A 589 21.90 21.50 5.31
N VAL A 590 22.23 20.61 4.39
CA VAL A 590 21.81 20.67 2.98
C VAL A 590 20.49 19.92 2.79
N LYS A 591 20.40 18.68 3.31
CA LYS A 591 19.26 17.77 3.11
C LYS A 591 18.03 18.12 3.95
N THR A 592 18.21 18.81 5.08
CA THR A 592 17.10 19.26 5.95
C THR A 592 16.49 20.59 5.55
N ARG A 593 16.80 21.12 4.37
CA ARG A 593 16.11 22.29 3.81
C ARG A 593 14.75 21.88 3.26
N LYS A 594 13.76 22.77 3.42
CA LYS A 594 12.39 22.58 2.98
C LYS A 594 12.17 22.99 1.52
N GLU A 595 13.12 22.74 0.66
CA GLU A 595 13.06 23.05 -0.77
C GLU A 595 12.98 21.74 -1.53
N SER A 596 11.87 21.47 -2.23
CA SER A 596 11.90 20.48 -3.31
C SER A 596 12.61 21.06 -4.53
N GLY A 597 13.35 20.21 -5.22
CA GLY A 597 14.03 20.57 -6.47
C GLY A 597 13.08 20.66 -7.64
N GLY A 598 13.59 21.12 -8.79
CA GLY A 598 12.87 21.13 -10.04
C GLY A 598 12.33 22.48 -10.44
N LEU A 599 11.64 22.49 -11.60
CA LEU A 599 11.16 23.71 -12.24
C LEU A 599 9.97 24.35 -11.50
N THR A 600 9.18 23.52 -10.86
CA THR A 600 8.02 23.95 -10.09
C THR A 600 8.18 23.50 -8.66
N PRO A 601 8.78 24.33 -7.79
CA PRO A 601 8.78 24.06 -6.37
C PRO A 601 7.33 23.89 -5.91
N ASP A 602 7.03 22.88 -5.12
CA ASP A 602 5.71 22.77 -4.50
C ASP A 602 5.49 24.00 -3.63
N HIS A 603 4.75 24.97 -4.14
CA HIS A 603 4.46 26.25 -3.48
C HIS A 603 3.53 26.15 -2.26
N VAL A 604 3.06 24.98 -1.94
CA VAL A 604 2.48 24.73 -0.64
C VAL A 604 3.65 24.68 0.35
N PRO A 605 3.84 25.69 1.22
CA PRO A 605 4.89 25.63 2.23
C PRO A 605 4.74 24.30 2.98
N GLY A 606 5.74 23.44 2.79
CA GLY A 606 5.68 22.11 3.29
C GLY A 606 4.95 21.08 2.44
N GLY A 607 4.63 21.37 1.20
CA GLY A 607 4.08 20.40 0.25
C GLY A 607 5.12 19.60 -0.49
N GLY A 608 6.39 19.79 -0.24
CA GLY A 608 7.47 18.91 -0.69
C GLY A 608 7.26 17.54 -0.08
N ALA A 609 7.52 16.51 -0.84
CA ALA A 609 7.50 15.14 -0.38
C ALA A 609 8.53 14.89 0.71
N GLU A 610 9.42 15.84 0.93
CA GLU A 610 10.69 15.64 1.56
C GLU A 610 10.67 16.22 2.97
N TYR A 611 10.32 15.36 3.91
CA TYR A 611 10.50 15.59 5.33
C TYR A 611 11.70 14.75 5.76
N TYR A 612 12.85 15.29 5.71
CA TYR A 612 14.11 14.59 5.98
C TYR A 612 14.78 15.10 7.26
N GLY A 613 15.48 14.20 7.94
CA GLY A 613 16.10 14.46 9.23
C GLY A 613 15.08 14.52 10.36
N THR A 614 14.17 13.54 10.38
CA THR A 614 13.07 13.40 11.35
C THR A 614 13.06 12.00 11.96
N ILE A 615 12.35 11.86 13.08
CA ILE A 615 12.10 10.55 13.68
C ILE A 615 10.94 9.88 12.94
N SER A 616 11.21 8.69 12.40
CA SER A 616 10.23 7.84 11.70
C SER A 616 9.60 6.79 12.61
N GLN A 617 10.34 6.30 13.61
CA GLN A 617 9.92 5.20 14.47
C GLN A 617 10.23 5.49 15.94
N VAL A 618 9.31 5.08 16.82
CA VAL A 618 9.48 5.14 18.28
C VAL A 618 8.94 3.86 18.89
N ALA A 619 9.72 3.19 19.74
CA ALA A 619 9.29 1.98 20.44
C ALA A 619 9.83 1.92 21.86
N GLU A 620 8.93 1.94 22.85
CA GLU A 620 9.25 1.68 24.26
C GLU A 620 9.31 0.16 24.47
N SER A 621 10.33 -0.31 25.19
CA SER A 621 10.43 -1.74 25.53
C SER A 621 9.23 -2.20 26.39
N PRO A 622 8.55 -3.29 26.03
CA PRO A 622 7.46 -3.82 26.85
C PRO A 622 7.93 -4.36 28.22
N LEU A 623 9.22 -4.59 28.38
CA LEU A 623 9.82 -5.13 29.62
C LEU A 623 10.38 -4.03 30.54
N ASN A 624 10.64 -2.82 30.01
CA ASN A 624 11.22 -1.73 30.80
C ASN A 624 10.90 -0.37 30.16
N ARG A 625 10.07 0.44 30.84
CA ARG A 625 9.64 1.76 30.41
C ARG A 625 10.75 2.81 30.21
N ASP A 626 11.93 2.57 30.82
CA ASP A 626 13.06 3.48 30.68
C ASP A 626 13.90 3.21 29.42
N ILE A 627 13.62 2.11 28.73
CA ILE A 627 14.25 1.75 27.45
C ILE A 627 13.36 2.17 26.30
N VAL A 628 13.83 3.15 25.51
CA VAL A 628 13.13 3.62 24.31
C VAL A 628 14.10 3.62 23.14
N TRP A 629 13.67 2.99 22.07
CA TRP A 629 14.36 2.92 20.79
C TRP A 629 13.72 3.92 19.80
N VAL A 630 14.54 4.54 18.97
CA VAL A 630 14.12 5.50 17.97
C VAL A 630 14.84 5.25 16.65
N GLY A 631 14.08 5.17 15.55
CA GLY A 631 14.58 5.17 14.19
C GLY A 631 14.37 6.52 13.52
N THR A 632 15.26 6.91 12.59
CA THR A 632 15.13 8.14 11.80
C THR A 632 15.12 7.85 10.31
N ASP A 633 14.50 8.75 9.54
CA ASP A 633 14.47 8.70 8.06
C ASP A 633 15.85 8.95 7.42
N ASP A 634 16.81 9.47 8.17
CA ASP A 634 18.19 9.70 7.77
C ASP A 634 19.20 8.67 8.31
N GLY A 635 18.69 7.52 8.87
CA GLY A 635 19.46 6.32 9.17
C GLY A 635 20.09 6.26 10.56
N ASN A 636 19.70 7.10 11.50
CA ASN A 636 20.11 6.91 12.89
C ASN A 636 19.20 5.88 13.59
N VAL A 637 19.80 5.05 14.42
CA VAL A 637 19.11 4.25 15.45
C VAL A 637 19.61 4.73 16.80
N GLN A 638 18.71 5.31 17.57
CA GLN A 638 18.99 5.92 18.86
C GLN A 638 18.36 5.12 20.00
N LEU A 639 19.07 5.02 21.10
CA LEU A 639 18.63 4.30 22.30
C LEU A 639 18.81 5.15 23.54
N THR A 640 17.78 5.21 24.38
CA THR A 640 17.87 5.60 25.79
C THR A 640 17.60 4.39 26.67
N ARG A 641 18.25 4.35 27.85
CA ARG A 641 18.05 3.31 28.88
C ARG A 641 17.72 3.91 30.26
N ASP A 642 17.45 5.21 30.26
CA ASP A 642 17.23 6.03 31.47
C ASP A 642 16.04 7.00 31.26
N GLY A 643 15.06 6.60 30.44
CA GLY A 643 13.82 7.36 30.24
C GLY A 643 14.00 8.68 29.47
N GLY A 644 15.08 8.81 28.72
CA GLY A 644 15.37 10.00 27.90
C GLY A 644 16.43 10.94 28.51
N ALA A 645 17.01 10.63 29.67
CA ALA A 645 18.05 11.46 30.27
C ALA A 645 19.36 11.44 29.46
N SER A 646 19.66 10.32 28.79
CA SER A 646 20.79 10.21 27.86
C SER A 646 20.41 9.39 26.62
N TRP A 647 21.07 9.67 25.47
CA TRP A 647 20.82 9.01 24.20
C TRP A 647 22.14 8.55 23.57
N THR A 648 22.11 7.36 22.97
CA THR A 648 23.25 6.78 22.26
C THR A 648 22.83 6.37 20.86
N ASN A 649 23.56 6.81 19.83
CA ASN A 649 23.37 6.32 18.47
C ASN A 649 24.05 4.96 18.32
N VAL A 650 23.24 3.90 18.39
CA VAL A 650 23.67 2.50 18.29
C VAL A 650 23.67 2.02 16.84
N GLY A 651 23.04 2.74 15.90
CA GLY A 651 23.08 2.43 14.47
C GLY A 651 24.47 2.50 13.84
N ARG A 652 25.40 3.26 14.44
CA ARG A 652 26.79 3.39 13.97
C ARG A 652 27.59 2.08 14.02
N THR A 653 27.13 1.10 14.77
CA THR A 653 27.78 -0.22 14.88
C THR A 653 27.30 -1.21 13.86
N MET A 654 26.20 -0.93 13.13
CA MET A 654 25.70 -1.76 12.02
C MET A 654 26.72 -1.89 10.90
N ARG A 655 26.80 -3.08 10.33
CA ARG A 655 27.68 -3.39 9.19
C ARG A 655 26.86 -4.06 8.09
N GLY A 656 27.24 -3.85 6.83
CA GLY A 656 26.57 -4.45 5.67
C GLY A 656 25.57 -3.54 4.99
N LEU A 657 25.32 -2.33 5.49
CA LEU A 657 24.60 -1.29 4.78
C LEU A 657 25.51 -0.64 3.74
N PRO A 658 25.02 -0.34 2.51
CA PRO A 658 25.81 0.36 1.49
C PRO A 658 26.18 1.79 1.91
N HIS A 659 25.33 2.46 2.68
CA HIS A 659 25.60 3.73 3.37
C HIS A 659 24.70 3.89 4.60
N ASP A 660 25.02 4.82 5.47
CA ASP A 660 24.39 4.98 6.79
C ASP A 660 23.20 5.96 6.83
N THR A 661 22.65 6.34 5.66
CA THR A 661 21.55 7.31 5.53
C THR A 661 20.25 6.68 5.02
N LEU A 662 20.12 5.36 5.13
CA LEU A 662 18.93 4.65 4.71
C LEU A 662 17.82 4.78 5.76
N TYR A 663 16.59 4.80 5.29
CA TYR A 663 15.38 5.00 6.11
C TYR A 663 15.18 3.83 7.08
N VAL A 664 15.08 4.11 8.40
CA VAL A 664 14.68 3.12 9.40
C VAL A 664 13.16 3.01 9.39
N THR A 665 12.64 1.92 8.85
CA THR A 665 11.21 1.73 8.61
C THR A 665 10.48 1.17 9.81
N HIS A 666 11.13 0.31 10.61
CA HIS A 666 10.52 -0.25 11.82
C HIS A 666 11.55 -0.54 12.90
N VAL A 667 11.15 -0.44 14.16
CA VAL A 667 11.96 -0.79 15.34
C VAL A 667 11.09 -1.56 16.33
N VAL A 668 11.49 -2.81 16.67
CA VAL A 668 10.74 -3.71 17.54
C VAL A 668 11.63 -4.17 18.70
N PRO A 669 11.48 -3.59 19.89
CA PRO A 669 12.09 -4.14 21.10
C PRO A 669 11.48 -5.51 21.43
N SER A 670 12.33 -6.48 21.79
CA SER A 670 11.87 -7.84 22.11
C SER A 670 10.98 -7.86 23.35
N SER A 671 9.93 -8.67 23.30
CA SER A 671 9.05 -8.99 24.44
C SER A 671 9.67 -10.00 25.41
N PHE A 672 10.86 -10.53 25.12
CA PHE A 672 11.50 -11.61 25.88
C PHE A 672 12.80 -11.20 26.55
N ASP A 673 13.53 -10.24 25.97
CA ASP A 673 14.81 -9.75 26.51
C ASP A 673 14.92 -8.23 26.26
N PRO A 674 15.06 -7.41 27.32
CA PRO A 674 15.16 -5.96 27.18
C PRO A 674 16.42 -5.49 26.41
N ALA A 675 17.43 -6.35 26.25
CA ALA A 675 18.63 -6.04 25.48
C ALA A 675 18.47 -6.31 23.97
N SER A 676 17.42 -7.04 23.60
CA SER A 676 17.20 -7.46 22.23
C SER A 676 16.23 -6.54 21.49
N ALA A 677 16.51 -6.28 20.21
CA ALA A 677 15.63 -5.54 19.29
C ALA A 677 15.86 -5.98 17.84
N PHE A 678 14.82 -5.77 17.04
CA PHE A 678 14.82 -5.97 15.58
C PHE A 678 14.59 -4.65 14.86
N ILE A 679 15.24 -4.48 13.71
CA ILE A 679 15.13 -3.26 12.90
C ILE A 679 15.04 -3.63 11.44
N SER A 680 14.08 -3.04 10.73
CA SER A 680 14.04 -3.02 9.27
C SER A 680 14.52 -1.68 8.73
N ILE A 681 15.19 -1.73 7.59
CA ILE A 681 15.74 -0.56 6.90
C ILE A 681 15.39 -0.66 5.42
N ASP A 682 14.89 0.42 4.87
CA ASP A 682 14.59 0.56 3.46
C ASP A 682 15.58 1.49 2.75
N GLY A 683 15.93 1.12 1.54
CA GLY A 683 16.86 1.87 0.69
C GLY A 683 16.28 2.29 -0.66
N HIS A 684 15.01 2.00 -0.95
CA HIS A 684 14.47 2.23 -2.30
C HIS A 684 14.56 3.69 -2.73
N GLU A 685 14.32 4.67 -1.84
CA GLU A 685 14.48 6.11 -2.11
C GLU A 685 15.94 6.54 -2.41
N SER A 686 16.88 5.64 -2.24
CA SER A 686 18.30 5.77 -2.63
C SER A 686 18.67 4.84 -3.80
N GLY A 687 17.68 4.23 -4.47
CA GLY A 687 17.88 3.29 -5.56
C GLY A 687 18.41 1.92 -5.11
N ILE A 688 18.24 1.57 -3.84
CA ILE A 688 18.71 0.31 -3.23
C ILE A 688 17.50 -0.51 -2.83
N PHE A 689 17.22 -1.60 -3.54
CA PHE A 689 16.01 -2.41 -3.37
C PHE A 689 16.23 -3.69 -2.55
N GLN A 690 17.44 -3.91 -2.02
CA GLN A 690 17.78 -5.09 -1.23
C GLN A 690 17.10 -5.04 0.15
N PRO A 691 16.71 -6.23 0.70
CA PRO A 691 16.15 -6.31 2.05
C PRO A 691 17.22 -6.12 3.12
N PHE A 692 16.90 -5.32 4.14
CA PHE A 692 17.75 -5.16 5.31
C PHE A 692 16.92 -5.37 6.59
N ILE A 693 17.27 -6.42 7.35
CA ILE A 693 16.76 -6.69 8.69
C ILE A 693 17.95 -6.96 9.60
N PHE A 694 17.99 -6.31 10.76
CA PHE A 694 19.03 -6.47 11.75
C PHE A 694 18.44 -6.87 13.10
N ARG A 695 19.17 -7.72 13.85
CA ARG A 695 18.92 -8.09 15.23
C ARG A 695 20.08 -7.68 16.11
N THR A 696 19.82 -7.20 17.31
CA THR A 696 20.76 -7.04 18.41
C THR A 696 20.28 -7.80 19.62
N ASP A 697 21.21 -8.27 20.46
CA ASP A 697 20.95 -8.93 21.76
C ASP A 697 21.78 -8.27 22.88
N ASP A 698 22.32 -7.06 22.65
CA ASP A 698 23.22 -6.35 23.55
C ASP A 698 23.03 -4.84 23.56
N TYR A 699 21.77 -4.37 23.44
CA TYR A 699 21.42 -2.95 23.39
C TYR A 699 22.05 -2.21 22.21
N GLY A 700 22.24 -2.87 21.10
CA GLY A 700 22.80 -2.29 19.88
C GLY A 700 24.33 -2.10 19.90
N ALA A 701 25.06 -2.72 20.85
CA ALA A 701 26.50 -2.74 20.81
C ALA A 701 27.02 -3.53 19.60
N THR A 702 26.32 -4.62 19.24
CA THR A 702 26.54 -5.39 18.02
C THR A 702 25.22 -5.69 17.29
N TRP A 703 25.31 -5.86 15.95
CA TRP A 703 24.16 -6.16 15.10
C TRP A 703 24.46 -7.35 14.18
N THR A 704 23.47 -8.21 14.02
CA THR A 704 23.50 -9.35 13.10
C THR A 704 22.46 -9.13 12.01
N GLY A 705 22.88 -9.15 10.73
CA GLY A 705 21.96 -9.13 9.60
C GLY A 705 21.25 -10.47 9.44
N ILE A 706 19.91 -10.47 9.39
CA ILE A 706 19.07 -11.66 9.36
C ILE A 706 18.18 -11.78 8.11
N ALA A 707 18.45 -11.01 7.05
CA ALA A 707 17.69 -11.02 5.78
C ALA A 707 18.24 -12.00 4.72
N ARG A 708 18.99 -13.04 5.10
CA ARG A 708 19.89 -13.83 4.20
C ARG A 708 19.24 -14.45 2.97
N ASN A 709 18.04 -15.00 3.08
CA ASN A 709 17.37 -15.71 1.97
C ASN A 709 16.12 -14.98 1.46
N LEU A 710 15.92 -13.74 1.86
CA LEU A 710 14.89 -12.88 1.28
C LEU A 710 15.27 -12.50 -0.17
N PRO A 711 14.30 -12.33 -1.08
CA PRO A 711 14.56 -11.87 -2.44
C PRO A 711 15.28 -10.51 -2.45
N GLN A 712 16.22 -10.32 -3.37
CA GLN A 712 17.12 -9.14 -3.37
C GLN A 712 16.46 -7.87 -3.95
N ASP A 713 15.26 -7.96 -4.43
CA ASP A 713 14.44 -6.88 -4.97
C ASP A 713 13.21 -6.57 -4.09
N HIS A 714 13.23 -7.03 -2.83
CA HIS A 714 12.15 -6.86 -1.85
C HIS A 714 12.62 -6.01 -0.66
N PRO A 715 12.60 -4.68 -0.74
CA PRO A 715 12.84 -3.83 0.43
C PRO A 715 11.82 -4.13 1.52
N ILE A 716 12.24 -4.00 2.78
CA ILE A 716 11.45 -4.37 3.94
C ILE A 716 10.90 -3.11 4.61
N PHE A 717 9.58 -3.03 4.71
CA PHE A 717 8.88 -1.92 5.37
C PHE A 717 8.59 -2.21 6.84
N SER A 718 8.30 -3.46 7.19
CA SER A 718 7.95 -3.83 8.56
C SER A 718 8.60 -5.13 9.01
N ILE A 719 8.83 -5.22 10.31
CA ILE A 719 9.28 -6.41 11.04
C ILE A 719 8.48 -6.50 12.33
N GLU A 720 8.03 -7.69 12.70
CA GLU A 720 7.31 -7.92 13.96
C GLU A 720 7.79 -9.22 14.60
N GLN A 721 7.91 -9.22 15.93
CA GLN A 721 8.18 -10.41 16.73
C GLN A 721 6.89 -10.88 17.40
N ASP A 722 6.61 -12.17 17.33
CA ASP A 722 5.50 -12.77 18.08
C ASP A 722 5.65 -12.53 19.58
N ASN A 723 4.53 -12.34 20.27
CA ASN A 723 4.51 -12.00 21.68
C ASN A 723 4.56 -13.22 22.65
N GLU A 724 4.50 -14.46 22.09
CA GLU A 724 4.58 -15.72 22.86
C GLU A 724 5.78 -16.61 22.43
N ASN A 725 6.24 -16.46 21.18
CA ASN A 725 7.35 -17.24 20.64
C ASN A 725 8.50 -16.34 20.18
N PRO A 726 9.65 -16.32 20.88
CA PRO A 726 10.78 -15.45 20.55
C PRO A 726 11.41 -15.73 19.17
N ASP A 727 11.23 -16.93 18.65
CA ASP A 727 11.79 -17.36 17.36
C ASP A 727 10.85 -17.13 16.17
N LEU A 728 9.59 -16.76 16.43
CA LEU A 728 8.61 -16.45 15.40
C LEU A 728 8.65 -14.96 15.05
N LEU A 729 9.04 -14.67 13.81
CA LEU A 729 9.14 -13.31 13.28
C LEU A 729 8.33 -13.22 11.98
N PHE A 730 7.83 -12.02 11.68
CA PHE A 730 7.16 -11.68 10.43
C PHE A 730 7.84 -10.47 9.80
N ALA A 731 7.97 -10.46 8.46
CA ALA A 731 8.56 -9.34 7.71
C ALA A 731 7.68 -8.98 6.52
N GLY A 732 7.28 -7.72 6.41
CA GLY A 732 6.52 -7.15 5.31
C GLY A 732 7.43 -6.45 4.31
N SER A 733 7.22 -6.72 3.03
CA SER A 733 7.98 -6.13 1.92
C SER A 733 7.05 -5.46 0.92
N GLU A 734 7.62 -4.84 -0.12
CA GLU A 734 6.90 -4.26 -1.26
C GLU A 734 5.93 -5.22 -1.95
N PHE A 735 6.24 -6.53 -1.98
CA PHE A 735 5.48 -7.49 -2.80
C PHE A 735 4.95 -8.69 -2.03
N ALA A 736 5.27 -8.81 -0.73
CA ALA A 736 4.97 -10.03 0.01
C ALA A 736 5.12 -9.86 1.52
N ILE A 737 4.56 -10.83 2.26
CA ILE A 737 4.89 -11.08 3.67
C ILE A 737 5.69 -12.37 3.80
N PHE A 738 6.63 -12.39 4.74
CA PHE A 738 7.46 -13.54 5.10
C PHE A 738 7.34 -13.85 6.59
N TYR A 739 7.54 -15.12 6.97
CA TYR A 739 7.68 -15.53 8.37
C TYR A 739 8.97 -16.31 8.58
N SER A 740 9.47 -16.30 9.81
CA SER A 740 10.59 -17.11 10.30
C SER A 740 10.18 -17.76 11.59
N ILE A 741 10.57 -19.04 11.80
CA ILE A 741 10.37 -19.79 13.06
C ILE A 741 11.70 -20.20 13.68
N ASP A 742 12.76 -19.53 13.32
CA ASP A 742 14.13 -19.79 13.81
C ASP A 742 14.89 -18.46 14.14
N GLY A 743 14.14 -17.43 14.52
CA GLY A 743 14.69 -16.14 14.94
C GLY A 743 15.37 -15.35 13.82
N GLY A 744 14.94 -15.53 12.57
CA GLY A 744 15.50 -14.87 11.38
C GLY A 744 16.66 -15.64 10.74
N GLY A 745 16.87 -16.89 11.11
CA GLY A 745 17.86 -17.76 10.47
C GLY A 745 17.47 -18.08 9.03
N SER A 746 16.16 -18.26 8.77
CA SER A 746 15.56 -18.46 7.46
C SER A 746 14.17 -17.85 7.38
N TRP A 747 13.75 -17.44 6.16
CA TRP A 747 12.46 -16.83 5.88
C TRP A 747 11.69 -17.63 4.84
N THR A 748 10.38 -17.76 5.02
CA THR A 748 9.44 -18.41 4.11
C THR A 748 8.35 -17.45 3.70
N ARG A 749 8.00 -17.39 2.41
CA ARG A 749 6.92 -16.53 1.92
C ARG A 749 5.57 -17.00 2.48
N PHE A 750 4.74 -16.06 2.95
CA PHE A 750 3.47 -16.30 3.64
C PHE A 750 2.26 -15.70 2.90
N ASN A 751 2.34 -15.53 1.58
CA ASN A 751 1.27 -14.89 0.82
C ASN A 751 0.02 -15.75 0.71
N ARG A 752 0.13 -17.07 0.51
CA ARG A 752 -1.02 -17.95 0.25
C ARG A 752 -1.98 -17.31 -0.78
N ASN A 753 -3.20 -16.95 -0.37
CA ASN A 753 -4.20 -16.23 -1.16
C ASN A 753 -4.09 -14.70 -1.08
N LEU A 754 -3.06 -14.17 -0.42
CA LEU A 754 -2.77 -12.73 -0.43
C LEU A 754 -2.17 -12.35 -1.80
N PRO A 755 -2.72 -11.35 -2.51
CA PRO A 755 -2.16 -10.89 -3.77
C PRO A 755 -0.76 -10.29 -3.61
N THR A 756 -0.06 -10.09 -4.71
CA THR A 756 1.16 -9.26 -4.72
C THR A 756 0.78 -7.85 -4.32
N VAL A 757 1.28 -7.40 -3.17
CA VAL A 757 0.97 -6.07 -2.61
C VAL A 757 2.00 -5.71 -1.56
N GLU A 758 2.25 -4.42 -1.39
CA GLU A 758 3.06 -3.89 -0.29
C GLU A 758 2.41 -4.19 1.06
N VAL A 759 3.14 -4.87 1.94
CA VAL A 759 2.77 -5.07 3.35
C VAL A 759 3.50 -4.02 4.18
N HIS A 760 2.82 -2.90 4.40
CA HIS A 760 3.40 -1.72 5.04
C HIS A 760 3.57 -1.90 6.54
N ASP A 761 2.61 -2.54 7.22
CA ASP A 761 2.64 -2.77 8.67
C ASP A 761 2.10 -4.15 9.04
N ILE A 762 2.61 -4.67 10.15
CA ILE A 762 2.27 -5.98 10.70
C ILE A 762 1.99 -5.82 12.20
N LEU A 763 0.91 -6.42 12.67
CA LEU A 763 0.50 -6.41 14.06
C LEU A 763 0.09 -7.82 14.51
N VAL A 764 0.77 -8.37 15.52
CA VAL A 764 0.30 -9.54 16.27
C VAL A 764 -0.65 -9.05 17.34
N HIS A 765 -1.93 -9.48 17.30
CA HIS A 765 -2.91 -9.02 18.28
C HIS A 765 -2.55 -9.48 19.70
N ARG A 766 -2.74 -8.59 20.70
CA ARG A 766 -2.23 -8.82 22.07
C ARG A 766 -2.93 -9.96 22.81
N ARG A 767 -4.21 -10.19 22.56
CA ARG A 767 -5.05 -11.21 23.22
C ARG A 767 -5.30 -12.40 22.32
N ASP A 768 -5.79 -12.14 21.13
CA ASP A 768 -6.18 -13.18 20.17
C ASP A 768 -4.97 -13.57 19.33
N PRO A 769 -4.79 -14.84 18.95
CA PRO A 769 -3.63 -15.28 18.17
C PRO A 769 -3.77 -14.95 16.68
N ASP A 770 -4.17 -13.72 16.39
CA ASP A 770 -4.39 -13.23 15.03
C ASP A 770 -3.22 -12.37 14.56
N LEU A 771 -2.89 -12.51 13.28
CA LEU A 771 -1.92 -11.68 12.60
C LEU A 771 -2.64 -10.73 11.65
N ILE A 772 -2.48 -9.43 11.87
CA ILE A 772 -3.14 -8.37 11.11
C ILE A 772 -2.10 -7.67 10.26
N ILE A 773 -2.41 -7.41 9.00
CA ILE A 773 -1.53 -6.62 8.12
C ILE A 773 -2.29 -5.46 7.49
N GLY A 774 -1.62 -4.31 7.44
CA GLY A 774 -2.01 -3.16 6.63
C GLY A 774 -1.28 -3.21 5.30
N THR A 775 -2.04 -3.25 4.20
CA THR A 775 -1.46 -3.27 2.86
C THR A 775 -1.63 -1.91 2.17
N HIS A 776 -0.62 -1.50 1.41
CA HIS A 776 -0.68 -0.26 0.64
C HIS A 776 -1.23 -0.51 -0.76
N GLY A 777 -2.53 -0.85 -0.84
CA GLY A 777 -3.21 -1.10 -2.12
C GLY A 777 -4.34 -2.13 -2.11
N ARG A 778 -4.47 -2.96 -1.03
CA ARG A 778 -5.48 -4.03 -0.97
C ARG A 778 -6.21 -4.11 0.39
N GLY A 779 -6.22 -3.00 1.14
CA GLY A 779 -6.93 -2.94 2.41
C GLY A 779 -6.22 -3.68 3.56
N ILE A 780 -7.01 -4.09 4.54
CA ILE A 780 -6.52 -4.82 5.73
C ILE A 780 -6.85 -6.31 5.58
N TRP A 781 -5.88 -7.16 5.95
CA TRP A 781 -6.03 -8.61 5.96
C TRP A 781 -5.73 -9.17 7.33
N ILE A 782 -6.41 -10.26 7.69
CA ILE A 782 -6.20 -10.99 8.94
C ILE A 782 -5.93 -12.46 8.63
N MET A 783 -4.88 -12.99 9.26
CA MET A 783 -4.65 -14.42 9.38
C MET A 783 -5.18 -14.85 10.76
N ASP A 784 -6.34 -15.47 10.77
CA ASP A 784 -6.97 -15.93 12.01
C ASP A 784 -6.23 -17.13 12.58
N ASP A 785 -6.06 -17.12 13.89
CA ASP A 785 -5.53 -18.22 14.69
C ASP A 785 -4.18 -18.77 14.21
N ILE A 786 -3.10 -18.00 14.43
CA ILE A 786 -1.73 -18.46 14.23
C ILE A 786 -1.18 -19.24 15.45
N SER A 787 -2.05 -19.73 16.37
CA SER A 787 -1.65 -20.40 17.61
C SER A 787 -0.74 -21.61 17.40
N ALA A 788 -0.91 -22.31 16.26
CA ALA A 788 -0.03 -23.40 15.88
C ALA A 788 1.41 -22.94 15.59
N LEU A 789 1.59 -21.79 14.94
CA LEU A 789 2.91 -21.18 14.69
C LEU A 789 3.51 -20.67 16.01
N LYS A 790 2.71 -20.02 16.86
CA LYS A 790 3.15 -19.51 18.18
C LYS A 790 3.68 -20.65 19.07
N GLN A 791 3.07 -21.84 19.03
CA GLN A 791 3.45 -23.00 19.83
C GLN A 791 4.50 -23.90 19.17
N MET A 792 4.90 -23.60 17.93
CA MET A 792 5.82 -24.43 17.16
C MET A 792 7.21 -24.48 17.79
N THR A 793 7.72 -25.68 18.01
CA THR A 793 9.07 -25.93 18.54
C THR A 793 9.79 -26.97 17.69
N PRO A 794 11.15 -27.05 17.75
CA PRO A 794 11.87 -28.12 17.11
C PRO A 794 11.44 -29.55 17.54
N ALA A 795 11.01 -29.70 18.80
CA ALA A 795 10.50 -30.97 19.33
C ALA A 795 9.16 -31.38 18.68
N ILE A 796 8.24 -30.41 18.50
CA ILE A 796 6.96 -30.65 17.81
C ILE A 796 7.22 -31.02 16.33
N ARG A 797 8.10 -30.29 15.66
CA ARG A 797 8.47 -30.58 14.25
C ARG A 797 9.07 -31.96 14.07
N ALA A 798 9.76 -32.50 15.08
CA ALA A 798 10.35 -33.84 15.07
C ALA A 798 9.39 -34.95 15.51
N SER A 799 8.18 -34.63 15.98
CA SER A 799 7.19 -35.62 16.43
C SER A 799 6.34 -36.15 15.29
N ASP A 800 5.79 -37.37 15.43
CA ASP A 800 4.83 -37.94 14.49
C ASP A 800 3.48 -37.20 14.54
N ALA A 801 3.02 -36.84 15.73
CA ALA A 801 1.77 -36.11 15.89
C ALA A 801 1.79 -35.21 17.14
N HIS A 802 1.16 -34.04 17.05
CA HIS A 802 0.94 -33.12 18.18
C HIS A 802 -0.44 -32.47 18.07
N LEU A 803 -1.11 -32.27 19.18
CA LEU A 803 -2.33 -31.46 19.28
C LEU A 803 -1.99 -30.16 19.97
N PHE A 804 -2.17 -29.04 19.27
CA PHE A 804 -1.92 -27.71 19.84
C PHE A 804 -2.98 -27.32 20.87
N ARG A 805 -2.67 -26.37 21.76
CA ARG A 805 -3.67 -25.70 22.58
C ARG A 805 -4.57 -24.89 21.64
N ASN A 806 -5.87 -25.23 21.63
CA ASN A 806 -6.85 -24.59 20.79
C ASN A 806 -7.43 -23.34 21.44
N GLU A 807 -7.87 -22.40 20.62
CA GLU A 807 -8.58 -21.20 21.06
C GLU A 807 -9.99 -21.51 21.55
N VAL A 808 -10.58 -20.53 22.25
CA VAL A 808 -11.96 -20.63 22.75
C VAL A 808 -12.92 -20.43 21.59
N ALA A 809 -13.71 -21.45 21.26
CA ALA A 809 -14.76 -21.33 20.27
C ALA A 809 -15.98 -20.59 20.83
N THR A 810 -16.67 -19.82 20.02
CA THR A 810 -17.85 -19.05 20.43
C THR A 810 -19.07 -19.49 19.65
N LEU A 811 -20.18 -19.75 20.34
CA LEU A 811 -21.49 -19.95 19.75
C LEU A 811 -22.07 -18.58 19.37
N TRP A 812 -21.65 -18.08 18.21
CA TRP A 812 -22.05 -16.76 17.75
C TRP A 812 -23.54 -16.68 17.43
N LEU A 813 -24.16 -15.59 17.82
CA LEU A 813 -25.51 -15.24 17.36
C LEU A 813 -25.44 -14.81 15.89
N ASP A 814 -26.36 -15.32 15.09
CA ASP A 814 -26.50 -14.88 13.71
C ASP A 814 -27.38 -13.64 13.62
N ARG A 815 -26.89 -12.62 12.92
CA ARG A 815 -27.67 -11.47 12.52
C ARG A 815 -27.90 -11.55 11.01
N GLN A 816 -29.17 -11.60 10.62
CA GLN A 816 -29.51 -11.52 9.22
C GLN A 816 -29.41 -10.07 8.72
N PRO A 817 -28.58 -9.76 7.72
CA PRO A 817 -28.53 -8.43 7.13
C PRO A 817 -29.81 -8.12 6.36
N MET A 818 -30.15 -6.85 6.26
CA MET A 818 -31.22 -6.39 5.38
C MET A 818 -30.68 -6.18 3.97
N GLY A 819 -30.48 -7.24 3.20
CA GLY A 819 -30.17 -7.23 1.76
C GLY A 819 -28.99 -6.32 1.37
N GLU A 820 -28.15 -6.81 0.48
CA GLU A 820 -26.98 -6.09 0.03
C GLU A 820 -27.12 -5.60 -1.39
N ALA A 821 -26.48 -4.48 -1.66
CA ALA A 821 -26.25 -4.06 -3.02
C ALA A 821 -25.04 -4.82 -3.58
N ALA A 822 -25.21 -5.55 -4.66
CA ALA A 822 -24.15 -6.33 -5.35
C ALA A 822 -22.95 -5.49 -5.79
N TYR A 823 -23.02 -4.16 -5.72
CA TYR A 823 -21.98 -3.21 -6.09
C TYR A 823 -21.17 -2.68 -4.88
N ALA A 824 -21.30 -3.30 -3.70
CA ALA A 824 -20.49 -2.94 -2.53
C ALA A 824 -19.52 -4.09 -2.21
N PHE A 825 -18.31 -3.74 -1.79
CA PHE A 825 -17.36 -4.72 -1.28
C PHE A 825 -17.85 -5.25 0.07
N LEU A 826 -17.79 -6.57 0.24
CA LEU A 826 -18.08 -7.25 1.48
C LEU A 826 -16.79 -7.83 2.05
N GLY A 827 -16.39 -7.38 3.25
CA GLY A 827 -15.26 -7.95 3.97
C GLY A 827 -15.60 -9.33 4.54
N GLU A 828 -14.61 -10.22 4.58
CA GLU A 828 -14.77 -11.60 5.01
C GLU A 828 -14.84 -11.72 6.54
N ASN A 829 -15.74 -12.53 7.06
CA ASN A 829 -15.74 -12.96 8.45
C ASN A 829 -14.83 -14.19 8.64
N PRO A 830 -14.27 -14.43 9.84
CA PRO A 830 -13.65 -15.72 10.15
C PRO A 830 -14.70 -16.84 10.15
N THR A 831 -14.24 -18.09 10.10
CA THR A 831 -15.15 -19.23 10.33
C THR A 831 -15.84 -19.10 11.70
N LYS A 832 -17.14 -19.43 11.76
CA LYS A 832 -17.88 -19.53 13.04
C LYS A 832 -17.75 -20.92 13.68
N ASN A 833 -17.09 -21.84 12.98
CA ASN A 833 -16.78 -23.19 13.46
C ASN A 833 -15.67 -23.15 14.52
N ALA A 834 -15.61 -24.15 15.36
CA ALA A 834 -14.50 -24.33 16.27
C ALA A 834 -13.27 -24.86 15.52
N VAL A 835 -12.14 -24.20 15.63
CA VAL A 835 -10.90 -24.60 14.96
C VAL A 835 -10.05 -25.47 15.90
N ILE A 836 -9.65 -26.65 15.41
CA ILE A 836 -8.76 -27.56 16.09
C ILE A 836 -7.46 -27.69 15.29
N ASN A 837 -6.39 -27.10 15.81
CA ASN A 837 -5.07 -27.13 15.21
C ASN A 837 -4.27 -28.36 15.67
N TYR A 838 -3.62 -29.03 14.71
CA TYR A 838 -2.80 -30.20 14.97
C TYR A 838 -1.56 -30.24 14.07
N TRP A 839 -0.57 -31.02 14.45
CA TRP A 839 0.63 -31.31 13.68
C TRP A 839 0.69 -32.76 13.31
N LEU A 840 1.09 -33.05 12.07
CA LEU A 840 1.48 -34.40 11.62
C LEU A 840 2.89 -34.34 11.01
N GLY A 841 3.74 -35.30 11.42
CA GLY A 841 5.04 -35.49 10.79
C GLY A 841 4.89 -36.05 9.39
N THR A 842 5.88 -35.79 8.51
CA THR A 842 5.86 -36.28 7.11
C THR A 842 5.86 -37.78 6.94
N GLY A 843 6.18 -38.54 7.99
CA GLY A 843 6.14 -40.01 8.04
C GLY A 843 4.80 -40.64 8.41
N VAL A 844 3.82 -39.80 8.79
CA VAL A 844 2.48 -40.28 9.18
C VAL A 844 1.74 -40.80 7.94
N SER A 845 1.17 -42.00 8.06
CA SER A 845 0.41 -42.64 6.99
C SER A 845 -0.77 -43.45 7.57
N GLY A 846 -1.81 -43.66 6.78
CA GLY A 846 -3.00 -44.36 7.23
C GLY A 846 -4.06 -43.44 7.84
N PRO A 847 -5.10 -43.98 8.49
CA PRO A 847 -6.20 -43.17 9.00
C PRO A 847 -5.77 -42.29 10.17
N VAL A 848 -6.12 -41.01 10.09
CA VAL A 848 -5.98 -40.03 11.18
C VAL A 848 -7.38 -39.62 11.60
N THR A 849 -7.63 -39.69 12.91
CA THR A 849 -8.96 -39.29 13.44
C THR A 849 -8.81 -38.31 14.60
N ILE A 850 -9.78 -37.40 14.69
CA ILE A 850 -9.95 -36.47 15.79
C ILE A 850 -11.32 -36.74 16.40
N ASP A 851 -11.32 -37.15 17.68
CA ASP A 851 -12.55 -37.38 18.48
C ASP A 851 -12.75 -36.19 19.42
N ILE A 852 -13.94 -35.59 19.39
CA ILE A 852 -14.39 -34.50 20.25
C ILE A 852 -15.49 -35.02 21.16
N SER A 853 -15.35 -34.92 22.50
CA SER A 853 -16.29 -35.57 23.43
C SER A 853 -16.54 -34.74 24.70
N ASP A 854 -17.81 -34.74 25.17
CA ASP A 854 -18.20 -34.24 26.47
C ASP A 854 -18.22 -35.37 27.57
N GLY A 855 -17.82 -36.59 27.20
CA GLY A 855 -17.86 -37.78 28.07
C GLY A 855 -19.16 -38.61 27.90
N VAL A 856 -20.19 -38.08 27.26
CA VAL A 856 -21.46 -38.76 26.92
C VAL A 856 -21.56 -38.95 25.42
N HIS A 857 -21.33 -37.90 24.68
CA HIS A 857 -21.38 -37.88 23.22
C HIS A 857 -19.94 -37.78 22.64
N THR A 858 -19.79 -38.24 21.41
CA THR A 858 -18.52 -38.13 20.69
C THR A 858 -18.77 -37.81 19.22
N ARG A 859 -18.19 -36.73 18.72
CA ARG A 859 -18.09 -36.41 17.31
C ARG A 859 -16.74 -36.89 16.78
N ARG A 860 -16.76 -37.81 15.80
CA ARG A 860 -15.54 -38.31 15.16
C ARG A 860 -15.35 -37.66 13.81
N CYS A 861 -14.17 -37.15 13.57
CA CYS A 861 -13.75 -36.56 12.32
C CYS A 861 -12.57 -37.38 11.73
N SER A 862 -12.54 -37.55 10.42
CA SER A 862 -11.45 -38.23 9.69
C SER A 862 -10.72 -37.20 8.85
N VAL A 863 -9.42 -37.01 9.08
CA VAL A 863 -8.59 -36.06 8.36
C VAL A 863 -7.51 -36.77 7.55
N GLU A 864 -7.01 -36.11 6.52
CA GLU A 864 -5.93 -36.65 5.70
C GLU A 864 -4.62 -36.78 6.48
N ALA A 865 -3.88 -37.86 6.24
CA ALA A 865 -2.52 -38.05 6.75
C ALA A 865 -1.52 -37.22 5.93
N ARG A 866 -1.54 -35.92 6.11
CA ARG A 866 -0.70 -34.97 5.42
C ARG A 866 0.24 -34.29 6.42
N GLY A 867 1.56 -34.32 6.18
CA GLY A 867 2.55 -33.68 7.04
C GLY A 867 2.40 -32.16 7.05
N GLY A 868 2.55 -31.55 8.21
CA GLY A 868 2.42 -30.12 8.43
C GLY A 868 1.40 -29.76 9.51
N ILE A 869 1.08 -28.47 9.60
CA ILE A 869 -0.03 -27.96 10.42
C ILE A 869 -1.34 -28.26 9.69
N GLY A 870 -2.25 -28.97 10.37
CA GLY A 870 -3.61 -29.19 9.90
C GLY A 870 -4.61 -28.40 10.75
N ARG A 871 -5.71 -27.98 10.14
CA ARG A 871 -6.84 -27.30 10.78
C ARG A 871 -8.10 -28.11 10.54
N LEU A 872 -8.75 -28.52 11.61
CA LEU A 872 -10.07 -29.13 11.55
C LEU A 872 -11.10 -28.12 12.00
N GLU A 873 -12.08 -27.85 11.19
CA GLU A 873 -13.27 -27.07 11.56
C GLU A 873 -14.37 -27.98 12.06
N TRP A 874 -14.81 -27.76 13.30
CA TRP A 874 -15.94 -28.43 13.91
C TRP A 874 -17.13 -27.50 14.00
N ASP A 875 -18.26 -27.91 13.42
CA ASP A 875 -19.51 -27.17 13.28
C ASP A 875 -20.29 -26.96 14.61
N LEU A 876 -19.67 -27.25 15.74
CA LEU A 876 -20.26 -27.14 17.08
C LEU A 876 -21.58 -27.92 17.20
N ARG A 877 -21.68 -29.06 16.49
CA ARG A 877 -22.86 -29.96 16.51
C ARG A 877 -22.41 -31.39 16.76
N TRP A 878 -23.35 -32.19 17.29
CA TRP A 878 -23.19 -33.63 17.44
C TRP A 878 -23.50 -34.36 16.13
N SER A 879 -23.12 -35.61 16.03
CA SER A 879 -23.57 -36.48 14.94
C SER A 879 -25.09 -36.69 15.05
N PRO A 880 -25.81 -36.91 13.92
CA PRO A 880 -27.25 -37.14 13.94
C PRO A 880 -27.63 -38.33 14.86
N ALA A 881 -28.67 -38.20 15.61
CA ALA A 881 -29.22 -39.34 16.39
C ALA A 881 -29.73 -40.42 15.45
N PRO A 882 -29.74 -41.70 15.87
CA PRO A 882 -30.28 -42.79 15.04
C PRO A 882 -31.74 -42.53 14.61
N GLY A 883 -31.96 -42.35 13.29
CA GLY A 883 -33.24 -42.01 12.69
C GLY A 883 -33.57 -40.51 12.55
N GLU A 884 -32.68 -39.65 12.96
CA GLU A 884 -32.76 -38.20 12.70
C GLU A 884 -32.35 -37.96 11.23
N GLN A 885 -33.16 -37.18 10.50
CA GLN A 885 -32.71 -36.67 9.20
C GLN A 885 -31.66 -35.59 9.45
N SER A 886 -30.58 -35.61 8.67
CA SER A 886 -29.54 -34.55 8.72
C SER A 886 -30.22 -33.19 8.62
N GLY A 887 -29.94 -32.32 9.58
CA GLY A 887 -30.47 -30.97 9.57
C GLY A 887 -29.91 -30.23 8.34
N GLN A 888 -30.79 -29.90 7.40
CA GLN A 888 -30.46 -28.94 6.35
C GLN A 888 -30.10 -27.63 7.07
N GLY A 889 -28.81 -27.33 7.14
CA GLY A 889 -28.32 -26.00 7.50
C GLY A 889 -28.96 -25.03 6.51
N GLY A 890 -29.59 -23.98 7.03
CA GLY A 890 -30.44 -23.08 6.25
C GLY A 890 -29.76 -22.51 5.02
N GLY A 891 -30.43 -22.65 3.87
CA GLY A 891 -30.34 -21.75 2.72
C GLY A 891 -29.03 -21.67 1.96
N GLY A 892 -28.39 -22.79 1.61
CA GLY A 892 -27.40 -22.83 0.53
C GLY A 892 -28.02 -23.38 -0.75
N ASN A 893 -27.71 -22.82 -1.89
CA ASN A 893 -28.07 -23.37 -3.20
C ASN A 893 -27.53 -24.80 -3.34
N ASP A 894 -28.26 -25.68 -4.03
CA ASP A 894 -27.96 -27.11 -4.23
C ASP A 894 -26.68 -27.40 -5.09
N ASP A 895 -25.74 -26.46 -5.24
CA ASP A 895 -24.53 -26.59 -6.06
C ASP A 895 -23.23 -26.51 -5.20
N ASP A 896 -23.25 -26.98 -3.94
CA ASP A 896 -22.05 -27.03 -3.10
C ASP A 896 -21.18 -28.25 -3.46
N ASP A 897 -20.34 -28.08 -4.52
CA ASP A 897 -19.27 -29.00 -4.93
C ASP A 897 -18.03 -28.96 -3.97
N GLY A 898 -18.19 -28.45 -2.75
CA GLY A 898 -17.12 -28.43 -1.74
C GLY A 898 -16.65 -29.82 -1.31
N PRO A 899 -15.42 -29.96 -0.77
CA PRO A 899 -14.93 -31.25 -0.26
C PRO A 899 -15.84 -31.73 0.90
N PRO A 900 -16.07 -33.04 1.04
CA PRO A 900 -16.94 -33.58 2.06
C PRO A 900 -16.47 -33.20 3.46
N ASN A 901 -17.39 -32.79 4.35
CA ASN A 901 -17.11 -32.48 5.74
C ASN A 901 -16.34 -33.61 6.43
N PRO A 902 -15.13 -33.40 6.95
CA PRO A 902 -14.33 -34.45 7.57
C PRO A 902 -14.98 -35.05 8.82
N CYS A 903 -15.94 -34.35 9.43
CA CYS A 903 -16.75 -34.86 10.56
C CYS A 903 -18.04 -35.57 10.14
N GLY A 904 -18.33 -35.68 8.83
CA GLY A 904 -19.58 -36.27 8.31
C GLY A 904 -20.78 -35.35 8.54
N GLU A 905 -21.99 -35.90 8.41
CA GLU A 905 -23.24 -35.15 8.58
C GLU A 905 -23.41 -34.63 10.02
N ALA A 906 -23.95 -33.41 10.15
CA ALA A 906 -24.29 -32.78 11.41
C ALA A 906 -25.71 -33.12 11.83
N GLY A 907 -25.94 -33.38 13.12
CA GLY A 907 -27.27 -33.42 13.72
C GLY A 907 -27.88 -32.03 13.94
N SER A 908 -29.13 -31.97 14.30
CA SER A 908 -29.85 -30.72 14.58
C SER A 908 -29.39 -30.04 15.87
N ALA A 909 -28.89 -30.83 16.86
CA ALA A 909 -28.52 -30.34 18.17
C ALA A 909 -27.13 -29.64 18.17
N ALA A 910 -27.11 -28.35 18.51
CA ALA A 910 -25.86 -27.65 18.84
C ALA A 910 -25.32 -28.13 20.19
N VAL A 911 -24.00 -27.95 20.39
CA VAL A 911 -23.40 -28.26 21.68
C VAL A 911 -23.67 -27.15 22.71
N GLU A 912 -23.62 -27.50 24.00
CA GLU A 912 -23.74 -26.50 25.07
C GLU A 912 -22.39 -25.85 25.39
N PRO A 913 -22.36 -24.64 25.95
CA PRO A 913 -21.11 -24.06 26.46
C PRO A 913 -20.44 -24.99 27.47
N GLY A 914 -19.12 -25.22 27.32
CA GLY A 914 -18.38 -26.16 28.17
C GLY A 914 -17.00 -26.50 27.60
N THR A 915 -16.30 -27.41 28.26
CA THR A 915 -14.99 -27.90 27.82
C THR A 915 -15.11 -29.32 27.30
N TYR A 916 -14.62 -29.53 26.08
CA TYR A 916 -14.68 -30.80 25.34
C TYR A 916 -13.28 -31.40 25.24
N VAL A 917 -13.17 -32.70 25.45
CA VAL A 917 -11.92 -33.43 25.26
C VAL A 917 -11.70 -33.68 23.79
N VAL A 918 -10.53 -33.31 23.29
CA VAL A 918 -10.09 -33.56 21.91
C VAL A 918 -9.03 -34.65 21.93
N THR A 919 -9.19 -35.70 21.12
CA THR A 919 -8.24 -36.80 21.01
C THR A 919 -7.84 -36.99 19.53
N LEU A 920 -6.59 -36.64 19.20
CA LEU A 920 -5.98 -36.93 17.90
C LEU A 920 -5.35 -38.33 17.95
N ALA A 921 -5.71 -39.19 17.01
CA ALA A 921 -5.12 -40.51 16.82
C ALA A 921 -4.42 -40.65 15.46
N ALA A 922 -3.14 -40.94 15.45
CA ALA A 922 -2.30 -41.07 14.25
C ALA A 922 -1.17 -42.07 14.51
N ASN A 923 -0.81 -42.91 13.53
CA ASN A 923 0.25 -43.94 13.64
C ASN A 923 0.14 -44.84 14.88
N GLY A 924 -1.10 -45.08 15.41
CA GLY A 924 -1.29 -45.87 16.63
C GLY A 924 -1.03 -45.14 17.94
N GLU A 925 -0.63 -43.86 17.88
CA GLU A 925 -0.48 -42.99 19.06
C GLU A 925 -1.73 -42.13 19.24
N GLN A 926 -1.98 -41.73 20.48
CA GLN A 926 -3.03 -40.76 20.82
C GLN A 926 -2.46 -39.53 21.53
N ARG A 927 -2.92 -38.36 21.11
CA ARG A 927 -2.64 -37.07 21.79
C ARG A 927 -3.96 -36.51 22.28
N ARG A 928 -3.99 -36.05 23.52
CA ARG A 928 -5.21 -35.51 24.15
C ARG A 928 -5.01 -34.03 24.50
N GLY A 929 -6.03 -33.26 24.28
CA GLY A 929 -6.18 -31.85 24.63
C GLY A 929 -7.63 -31.53 24.91
N SER A 930 -7.96 -30.27 24.85
CA SER A 930 -9.33 -29.79 25.05
C SER A 930 -9.61 -28.58 24.15
N ILE A 931 -10.90 -28.34 23.91
CA ILE A 931 -11.42 -27.09 23.37
C ILE A 931 -12.55 -26.61 24.28
N THR A 932 -12.57 -25.29 24.51
CA THR A 932 -13.62 -24.65 25.31
C THR A 932 -14.59 -23.96 24.36
N VAL A 933 -15.88 -24.15 24.58
CA VAL A 933 -16.96 -23.48 23.87
C VAL A 933 -17.65 -22.53 24.82
N ARG A 934 -17.79 -21.26 24.45
CA ARG A 934 -18.52 -20.24 25.21
C ARG A 934 -19.74 -19.75 24.46
N GLN A 935 -20.64 -19.08 25.16
CA GLN A 935 -21.72 -18.31 24.54
C GLN A 935 -21.17 -17.02 23.91
N ASP A 936 -21.95 -16.44 22.97
CA ASP A 936 -21.68 -15.11 22.44
C ASP A 936 -21.61 -14.10 23.61
N PRO A 937 -20.57 -13.27 23.69
CA PRO A 937 -20.43 -12.25 24.73
C PRO A 937 -21.63 -11.31 24.85
N LEU A 938 -22.41 -11.10 23.80
CA LEU A 938 -23.64 -10.31 23.88
C LEU A 938 -24.72 -10.91 24.80
N LEU A 939 -24.66 -12.21 25.10
CA LEU A 939 -25.58 -12.86 26.04
C LEU A 939 -25.10 -12.77 27.48
N ASP A 940 -23.88 -12.31 27.71
CA ASP A 940 -23.39 -12.06 29.06
C ASP A 940 -23.89 -10.68 29.54
N THR A 941 -25.03 -10.72 30.29
CA THR A 941 -25.68 -9.50 30.80
C THR A 941 -24.81 -8.68 31.76
N ALA A 942 -23.70 -9.24 32.27
CA ALA A 942 -22.73 -8.49 33.07
C ALA A 942 -21.84 -7.60 32.19
N ALA A 943 -21.52 -8.02 30.97
CA ALA A 943 -20.70 -7.25 30.02
C ALA A 943 -21.46 -6.11 29.33
N ILE A 944 -22.79 -6.08 29.37
CA ILE A 944 -23.61 -5.04 28.72
C ILE A 944 -23.70 -3.76 29.59
N ILE A 945 -23.34 -3.83 30.88
CA ILE A 945 -23.52 -2.73 31.87
C ILE A 945 -22.20 -1.97 32.12
N GLU A 946 -21.05 -2.49 31.71
CA GLU A 946 -19.74 -1.80 31.73
C GLU A 946 -19.40 -1.18 30.37
#